data_85432bd7b3d256b80b085b7fddce689c
#
_entry.id   85432bd7b3d256b80b085b7fddce689c
#
_cell.length_a   1.000
_cell.length_b   1.000
_cell.length_c   1.000
_cell.angle_alpha   90.00
_cell.angle_beta   90.00
_cell.angle_gamma   90.00
#
_symmetry.space_group_name_H-M   'P 1'
#
loop_
_entity.id
_entity.type
_entity.pdbx_description
1 polymer ?
#
loop_
_entity_poly.entity_id
_entity_poly.type
_entity_poly.pdbx_seq_one_letter_code
_entity_poly.pdbx_strand_id
1 'polypeptide(L)'
;MQEKIIVKGARQHNLKNITVEIPRNKMVVITGLSGSGKSSLAFDTIYAEGQRRYVESLSAYARQFLGQMDKPDVDYIEGLSPAISIDQKTTSRNPRSTVGTVTEIYDYLRLLFARAGEPHCPQCGKLIEQQSVRQIVDKVLSLPGGTRFMVMAPLVRGRKGEHQKVLDEMRRAGYVRMYIDDEVRTLDEEIILDKKKKHSLSVVIDRLAVRENIQQRLTDSVETALKLADGFVEIALMQEKTEIMLFSEHFACNDCGISLPEIEPRLFSFNNPFGACPECTGLGMNMEFDKALIIPDGDKSFADRCLASFSNNLNSYFMKQLGAVLAAYGYTYDNTWNDLTPEVQDLLWSGAGERKFAFWYENLQGEVKMHDTTFDGILSIMKRKYKEAFSDSMRQDMEEFMTTNPCPVCHGSRLKNEALSILIGGKNICQVTAMTVRESLQFFADLKLTPRQQLIAKQVLKEISARLQFLNDVGLDYLTLDRSAGTLSGGEAQRIRLATQIGSGLTGVLYILDEPSIGLHQRDNGKLLTTLKHLRDLGNTLIVVEHDEETMYAADEIIDIGPGAGEHGGEVVAQGTAEKIKQVEQSVTGAYLSGRKFIAVPKKRRQCDGRYLTIKGARANNLKNINVSIPLGLLTVVTGVSGSGKSTLINDILYNALAVKLHGARLRPAEHDSIEGLENVDKVINIDQSPIGRTPRSNPATYTGVFDFIRELFSQTNEAKMRGYKAGRFSFNVKGGRCEACKGDGVNKIEMNFLPDVYVPCEVCHGARYNRDTLEVHYKGKTIADVLDMTVSEACEFFKNLPRIHRKLEVLEDVGLGYIHLGQAATTLSGGEAQRIKLAAELSRRSTGRTVYILDEPTTGLHIADVHKLLEVLQRLVEAGDSVIVIEHNLDVIKTADYIIDLGPEGGDKGGTLLASGTPEAVAKVKKSYTGQYIKEELAKAKKNGWYK
;
A
#
# COMPACT_ATOMS: atom_id res chain seq x y z
N MET A 1 -12.14 21.58 -35.82
CA MET A 1 -12.34 20.77 -34.57
C MET A 1 -13.26 21.55 -33.66
N GLN A 2 -14.20 20.91 -32.98
CA GLN A 2 -15.02 21.59 -31.97
C GLN A 2 -14.12 22.15 -30.88
N GLU A 3 -14.31 23.42 -30.54
CA GLU A 3 -13.48 24.11 -29.52
C GLU A 3 -13.91 23.82 -28.11
N LYS A 4 -15.06 23.17 -27.92
CA LYS A 4 -15.68 22.89 -26.62
C LYS A 4 -16.21 21.46 -26.53
N ILE A 5 -16.25 20.93 -25.33
CA ILE A 5 -17.05 19.77 -24.93
C ILE A 5 -18.36 20.32 -24.44
N ILE A 6 -19.48 19.89 -25.00
CA ILE A 6 -20.82 20.34 -24.63
C ILE A 6 -21.56 19.18 -24.00
N VAL A 7 -21.87 19.32 -22.71
CA VAL A 7 -22.69 18.39 -21.94
C VAL A 7 -24.10 18.99 -21.82
N LYS A 8 -25.11 18.31 -22.34
CA LYS A 8 -26.48 18.82 -22.31
C LYS A 8 -27.43 17.86 -21.61
N GLY A 9 -28.18 18.36 -20.66
CA GLY A 9 -29.21 17.60 -19.98
C GLY A 9 -28.68 16.54 -19.03
N ALA A 10 -27.61 16.82 -18.31
CA ALA A 10 -27.06 15.86 -17.31
C ALA A 10 -27.97 15.81 -16.08
N ARG A 11 -28.41 14.56 -15.75
CA ARG A 11 -29.34 14.25 -14.63
C ARG A 11 -28.81 13.13 -13.73
N GLN A 12 -27.54 12.75 -13.91
CA GLN A 12 -26.94 11.68 -13.12
C GLN A 12 -26.94 12.03 -11.62
N HIS A 13 -27.40 11.11 -10.78
CA HIS A 13 -27.54 11.30 -9.34
C HIS A 13 -28.34 12.55 -8.96
N ASN A 14 -27.70 13.55 -8.34
CA ASN A 14 -28.35 14.77 -7.91
C ASN A 14 -28.28 15.93 -8.93
N LEU A 15 -27.75 15.71 -10.13
CA LEU A 15 -27.68 16.76 -11.15
C LEU A 15 -29.05 17.14 -11.68
N LYS A 16 -29.36 18.43 -11.74
CA LYS A 16 -30.67 18.98 -12.08
C LYS A 16 -30.76 19.40 -13.56
N ASN A 17 -30.62 18.42 -14.47
CA ASN A 17 -30.76 18.67 -15.93
C ASN A 17 -29.86 19.80 -16.41
N ILE A 18 -28.60 19.77 -15.99
CA ILE A 18 -27.64 20.85 -16.25
C ILE A 18 -27.05 20.78 -17.65
N THR A 19 -26.72 21.96 -18.18
CA THR A 19 -25.97 22.12 -19.45
C THR A 19 -24.68 22.85 -19.15
N VAL A 20 -23.55 22.26 -19.60
CA VAL A 20 -22.20 22.78 -19.32
C VAL A 20 -21.38 22.77 -20.61
N GLU A 21 -20.68 23.86 -20.87
CA GLU A 21 -19.71 23.99 -21.97
C GLU A 21 -18.29 24.04 -21.40
N ILE A 22 -17.44 23.09 -21.76
CA ILE A 22 -16.08 22.97 -21.25
C ILE A 22 -15.10 23.25 -22.41
N PRO A 23 -14.23 24.25 -22.31
CA PRO A 23 -13.27 24.54 -23.34
C PRO A 23 -12.22 23.42 -23.48
N ARG A 24 -11.89 23.05 -24.72
CA ARG A 24 -10.85 22.07 -25.01
C ARG A 24 -9.46 22.68 -24.89
N ASN A 25 -8.45 21.84 -24.62
CA ASN A 25 -7.04 22.21 -24.44
C ASN A 25 -6.84 23.26 -23.33
N LYS A 26 -7.68 23.18 -22.30
CA LYS A 26 -7.70 24.05 -21.13
C LYS A 26 -7.71 23.22 -19.86
N MET A 27 -7.32 23.82 -18.77
CA MET A 27 -7.45 23.29 -17.42
C MET A 27 -8.71 23.87 -16.79
N VAL A 28 -9.73 23.02 -16.61
CA VAL A 28 -11.03 23.40 -16.04
C VAL A 28 -11.16 22.77 -14.65
N VAL A 29 -11.42 23.60 -13.66
CA VAL A 29 -11.65 23.14 -12.28
C VAL A 29 -13.16 23.05 -12.02
N ILE A 30 -13.62 21.90 -11.55
CA ILE A 30 -14.99 21.71 -11.04
C ILE A 30 -14.93 21.78 -9.51
N THR A 31 -15.59 22.76 -8.93
CA THR A 31 -15.61 22.99 -7.48
C THR A 31 -17.03 23.07 -6.93
N GLY A 32 -17.19 23.22 -5.61
CA GLY A 32 -18.46 23.31 -4.89
C GLY A 32 -18.44 22.48 -3.61
N LEU A 33 -19.51 22.54 -2.83
CA LEU A 33 -19.65 21.83 -1.54
C LEU A 33 -19.50 20.32 -1.70
N SER A 34 -19.11 19.62 -0.62
CA SER A 34 -19.13 18.15 -0.60
C SER A 34 -20.57 17.66 -0.84
N GLY A 35 -20.75 16.68 -1.76
CA GLY A 35 -22.07 16.19 -2.16
C GLY A 35 -22.86 17.12 -3.09
N SER A 36 -22.27 18.18 -3.66
CA SER A 36 -22.96 19.08 -4.60
C SER A 36 -23.18 18.49 -6.01
N GLY A 37 -22.52 17.37 -6.38
CA GLY A 37 -22.66 16.76 -7.70
C GLY A 37 -21.41 16.89 -8.61
N LYS A 38 -20.29 17.37 -8.08
CA LYS A 38 -19.02 17.50 -8.83
C LYS A 38 -18.57 16.19 -9.47
N SER A 39 -18.46 15.16 -8.67
CA SER A 39 -18.03 13.83 -9.13
C SER A 39 -19.06 13.22 -10.06
N SER A 40 -20.35 13.45 -9.83
CA SER A 40 -21.43 13.01 -10.72
C SER A 40 -21.30 13.62 -12.12
N LEU A 41 -20.90 14.90 -12.23
CA LEU A 41 -20.64 15.52 -13.54
C LEU A 41 -19.33 15.01 -14.16
N ALA A 42 -18.23 15.03 -13.39
CA ALA A 42 -16.89 14.73 -13.92
C ALA A 42 -16.71 13.23 -14.26
N PHE A 43 -17.04 12.35 -13.30
CA PHE A 43 -16.77 10.91 -13.41
C PHE A 43 -17.99 10.14 -13.91
N ASP A 44 -19.16 10.30 -13.26
CA ASP A 44 -20.32 9.47 -13.56
C ASP A 44 -21.04 9.90 -14.85
N THR A 45 -20.76 11.11 -15.36
CA THR A 45 -21.33 11.61 -16.63
C THR A 45 -20.28 11.71 -17.74
N ILE A 46 -19.27 12.60 -17.60
CA ILE A 46 -18.33 12.90 -18.70
C ILE A 46 -17.37 11.74 -18.94
N TYR A 47 -16.71 11.23 -17.87
CA TYR A 47 -15.79 10.11 -17.99
C TYR A 47 -16.52 8.83 -18.39
N ALA A 48 -17.65 8.52 -17.75
CA ALA A 48 -18.43 7.32 -18.03
C ALA A 48 -18.86 7.26 -19.51
N GLU A 49 -19.34 8.36 -20.08
CA GLU A 49 -19.70 8.43 -21.49
C GLU A 49 -18.49 8.33 -22.41
N GLY A 50 -17.36 8.98 -22.06
CA GLY A 50 -16.11 8.85 -22.81
C GLY A 50 -15.59 7.41 -22.84
N GLN A 51 -15.60 6.74 -21.71
CA GLN A 51 -15.21 5.34 -21.57
C GLN A 51 -16.17 4.41 -22.34
N ARG A 52 -17.48 4.63 -22.21
CA ARG A 52 -18.49 3.85 -22.92
C ARG A 52 -18.26 3.91 -24.43
N ARG A 53 -18.09 5.10 -25.02
CA ARG A 53 -17.81 5.28 -26.45
C ARG A 53 -16.51 4.61 -26.88
N TYR A 54 -15.48 4.68 -26.03
CA TYR A 54 -14.21 4.02 -26.30
C TYR A 54 -14.40 2.50 -26.34
N VAL A 55 -15.05 1.92 -25.33
CA VAL A 55 -15.34 0.47 -25.27
C VAL A 55 -16.22 0.01 -26.45
N GLU A 56 -17.23 0.80 -26.85
CA GLU A 56 -18.06 0.50 -28.01
C GLU A 56 -17.29 0.51 -29.34
N SER A 57 -16.20 1.28 -29.43
CA SER A 57 -15.33 1.30 -30.61
C SER A 57 -14.44 0.08 -30.76
N LEU A 58 -14.30 -0.73 -29.69
CA LEU A 58 -13.48 -1.93 -29.67
C LEU A 58 -14.19 -3.13 -30.35
N SER A 59 -13.40 -4.16 -30.68
CA SER A 59 -13.93 -5.41 -31.22
C SER A 59 -14.95 -6.07 -30.29
N ALA A 60 -15.90 -6.86 -30.83
CA ALA A 60 -16.88 -7.61 -30.05
C ALA A 60 -16.22 -8.52 -29.00
N TYR A 61 -15.06 -9.11 -29.33
CA TYR A 61 -14.28 -9.92 -28.41
C TYR A 61 -13.74 -9.10 -27.22
N ALA A 62 -13.14 -7.94 -27.44
CA ALA A 62 -12.64 -7.07 -26.37
C ALA A 62 -13.80 -6.56 -25.48
N ARG A 63 -14.98 -6.27 -26.06
CA ARG A 63 -16.18 -5.86 -25.29
C ARG A 63 -16.68 -6.92 -24.31
N GLN A 64 -16.54 -8.21 -24.63
CA GLN A 64 -16.91 -9.31 -23.70
C GLN A 64 -16.07 -9.31 -22.43
N PHE A 65 -14.82 -8.88 -22.50
CA PHE A 65 -13.92 -8.81 -21.33
C PHE A 65 -14.09 -7.53 -20.50
N LEU A 66 -14.43 -6.42 -21.16
CA LEU A 66 -14.53 -5.11 -20.50
C LEU A 66 -15.92 -4.83 -19.89
N GLY A 67 -16.90 -5.69 -20.21
CA GLY A 67 -18.29 -5.52 -19.77
C GLY A 67 -19.02 -4.41 -20.54
N GLN A 68 -20.35 -4.43 -20.40
CA GLN A 68 -21.22 -3.40 -20.95
C GLN A 68 -21.34 -2.30 -19.90
N MET A 69 -20.97 -1.08 -20.24
CA MET A 69 -21.13 0.08 -19.36
C MET A 69 -22.50 0.69 -19.54
N ASP A 70 -23.16 1.02 -18.45
CA ASP A 70 -24.44 1.72 -18.48
C ASP A 70 -24.26 3.12 -19.08
N LYS A 71 -25.24 3.54 -19.87
CA LYS A 71 -25.28 4.89 -20.40
C LYS A 71 -25.62 5.86 -19.27
N PRO A 72 -24.78 6.91 -19.02
CA PRO A 72 -25.14 7.91 -18.03
C PRO A 72 -26.43 8.65 -18.42
N ASP A 73 -27.17 9.14 -17.42
CA ASP A 73 -28.39 9.92 -17.63
C ASP A 73 -28.05 11.33 -18.11
N VAL A 74 -27.89 11.44 -19.41
CA VAL A 74 -27.56 12.69 -20.12
C VAL A 74 -28.18 12.66 -21.50
N ASP A 75 -28.67 13.80 -21.98
CA ASP A 75 -29.27 13.87 -23.32
C ASP A 75 -28.21 13.58 -24.38
N TYR A 76 -27.15 14.35 -24.41
CA TYR A 76 -25.99 14.10 -25.28
C TYR A 76 -24.73 14.81 -24.78
N ILE A 77 -23.55 14.30 -25.19
CA ILE A 77 -22.26 14.94 -24.99
C ILE A 77 -21.54 15.02 -26.34
N GLU A 78 -21.17 16.24 -26.75
CA GLU A 78 -20.41 16.48 -27.97
C GLU A 78 -18.96 16.87 -27.67
N GLY A 79 -18.05 16.65 -28.63
CA GLY A 79 -16.66 17.08 -28.53
C GLY A 79 -15.78 16.24 -27.59
N LEU A 80 -16.24 15.08 -27.10
CA LEU A 80 -15.43 14.21 -26.25
C LEU A 80 -14.19 13.70 -26.99
N SER A 81 -13.06 13.75 -26.31
CA SER A 81 -11.82 13.02 -26.63
C SER A 81 -11.76 11.71 -25.83
N PRO A 82 -10.85 10.77 -26.18
CA PRO A 82 -10.58 9.63 -25.30
C PRO A 82 -10.30 10.12 -23.89
N ALA A 83 -11.01 9.54 -22.91
CA ALA A 83 -10.97 10.00 -21.53
C ALA A 83 -10.15 9.06 -20.63
N ILE A 84 -9.32 9.64 -19.78
CA ILE A 84 -8.51 8.94 -18.76
C ILE A 84 -8.87 9.52 -17.41
N SER A 85 -9.26 8.65 -16.48
CA SER A 85 -9.53 9.01 -15.09
C SER A 85 -8.33 8.73 -14.20
N ILE A 86 -8.02 9.67 -13.32
CA ILE A 86 -7.01 9.53 -12.26
C ILE A 86 -7.70 9.80 -10.92
N ASP A 87 -8.33 8.75 -10.40
CA ASP A 87 -9.08 8.79 -9.13
C ASP A 87 -8.21 8.37 -7.94
N GLN A 88 -8.73 8.60 -6.73
CA GLN A 88 -8.11 8.19 -5.48
C GLN A 88 -8.30 6.71 -5.13
N LYS A 89 -9.25 6.03 -5.77
CA LYS A 89 -9.65 4.69 -5.36
C LYS A 89 -8.53 3.67 -5.56
N THR A 90 -8.21 3.00 -4.45
CA THR A 90 -7.45 1.78 -4.29
C THR A 90 -5.96 1.81 -4.67
N THR A 91 -5.12 1.91 -3.65
CA THR A 91 -3.78 1.32 -3.69
C THR A 91 -3.91 -0.18 -3.98
N SER A 92 -3.08 -0.68 -4.87
CA SER A 92 -3.02 -2.12 -5.15
C SER A 92 -2.72 -2.88 -3.86
N ARG A 93 -3.58 -3.80 -3.46
CA ARG A 93 -3.35 -4.69 -2.31
C ARG A 93 -2.41 -5.85 -2.65
N ASN A 94 -1.91 -5.91 -3.87
CA ASN A 94 -0.98 -6.95 -4.28
C ASN A 94 0.40 -6.68 -3.62
N PRO A 95 0.90 -7.56 -2.73
CA PRO A 95 2.16 -7.36 -2.03
C PRO A 95 3.38 -7.38 -2.96
N ARG A 96 3.22 -7.84 -4.21
CA ARG A 96 4.26 -7.83 -5.24
C ARG A 96 4.34 -6.52 -6.01
N SER A 97 3.34 -5.65 -5.93
CA SER A 97 3.36 -4.35 -6.59
C SER A 97 4.27 -3.38 -5.86
N THR A 98 5.20 -2.76 -6.58
CA THR A 98 6.12 -1.72 -6.07
C THR A 98 5.98 -0.44 -6.89
N VAL A 99 6.51 0.67 -6.39
CA VAL A 99 6.57 1.93 -7.16
C VAL A 99 7.22 1.67 -8.52
N GLY A 100 8.36 0.96 -8.56
CA GLY A 100 9.06 0.64 -9.81
C GLY A 100 8.23 -0.17 -10.81
N THR A 101 7.38 -1.11 -10.33
CA THR A 101 6.53 -1.91 -11.23
C THR A 101 5.31 -1.14 -11.72
N VAL A 102 4.69 -0.31 -10.88
CA VAL A 102 3.53 0.50 -11.25
C VAL A 102 3.90 1.60 -12.26
N THR A 103 5.12 2.13 -12.17
CA THR A 103 5.66 3.14 -13.08
C THR A 103 6.33 2.56 -14.33
N GLU A 104 6.35 1.24 -14.45
CA GLU A 104 7.05 0.49 -15.51
C GLU A 104 8.59 0.70 -15.53
N ILE A 105 9.14 1.50 -14.61
CA ILE A 105 10.59 1.74 -14.52
C ILE A 105 11.32 0.41 -14.29
N TYR A 106 10.74 -0.48 -13.49
CA TYR A 106 11.33 -1.78 -13.19
C TYR A 106 11.49 -2.65 -14.44
N ASP A 107 10.58 -2.58 -15.41
CA ASP A 107 10.67 -3.33 -16.65
C ASP A 107 11.83 -2.83 -17.54
N TYR A 108 12.04 -1.52 -17.58
CA TYR A 108 13.21 -0.94 -18.24
C TYR A 108 14.51 -1.28 -17.50
N LEU A 109 14.51 -1.29 -16.15
CA LEU A 109 15.67 -1.72 -15.37
C LEU A 109 16.04 -3.20 -15.67
N ARG A 110 15.05 -4.08 -15.71
CA ARG A 110 15.27 -5.48 -16.07
C ARG A 110 15.92 -5.62 -17.45
N LEU A 111 15.46 -4.85 -18.42
CA LEU A 111 16.04 -4.82 -19.76
C LEU A 111 17.47 -4.26 -19.74
N LEU A 112 17.70 -3.18 -19.00
CA LEU A 112 19.01 -2.55 -18.86
C LEU A 112 20.03 -3.52 -18.26
N PHE A 113 19.70 -4.16 -17.13
CA PHE A 113 20.56 -5.13 -16.46
C PHE A 113 20.82 -6.38 -17.31
N ALA A 114 19.82 -6.85 -18.05
CA ALA A 114 19.98 -8.01 -18.93
C ALA A 114 20.88 -7.74 -20.14
N ARG A 115 20.93 -6.49 -20.64
CA ARG A 115 21.64 -6.18 -21.92
C ARG A 115 22.94 -5.44 -21.72
N ALA A 116 23.08 -4.67 -20.65
CA ALA A 116 24.26 -3.83 -20.37
C ALA A 116 24.93 -4.18 -19.02
N GLY A 117 24.37 -5.08 -18.24
CA GLY A 117 24.90 -5.48 -16.93
C GLY A 117 26.19 -6.29 -17.04
N GLU A 118 27.08 -6.10 -16.07
CA GLU A 118 28.34 -6.81 -15.92
C GLU A 118 28.15 -7.97 -14.93
N PRO A 119 28.23 -9.23 -15.40
CA PRO A 119 28.05 -10.38 -14.53
C PRO A 119 29.28 -10.63 -13.65
N HIS A 120 29.06 -10.78 -12.37
CA HIS A 120 30.06 -11.12 -11.38
C HIS A 120 29.75 -12.46 -10.73
N CYS A 121 30.77 -13.10 -10.17
CA CYS A 121 30.56 -14.35 -9.45
C CYS A 121 29.81 -14.11 -8.14
N PRO A 122 28.68 -14.80 -7.88
CA PRO A 122 27.92 -14.61 -6.63
C PRO A 122 28.69 -15.04 -5.37
N GLN A 123 29.78 -15.81 -5.52
CA GLN A 123 30.58 -16.30 -4.40
C GLN A 123 31.86 -15.48 -4.19
N CYS A 124 32.63 -15.19 -5.21
CA CYS A 124 33.94 -14.50 -5.07
C CYS A 124 33.94 -13.06 -5.59
N GLY A 125 32.84 -12.59 -6.22
CA GLY A 125 32.72 -11.23 -6.72
C GLY A 125 33.53 -10.87 -7.96
N LYS A 126 34.29 -11.81 -8.54
CA LYS A 126 35.08 -11.57 -9.76
C LYS A 126 34.19 -11.40 -10.98
N LEU A 127 34.60 -10.54 -11.91
CA LEU A 127 33.94 -10.38 -13.20
C LEU A 127 33.94 -11.69 -13.97
N ILE A 128 32.79 -12.05 -14.53
CA ILE A 128 32.62 -13.23 -15.37
C ILE A 128 32.43 -12.79 -16.82
N GLU A 129 33.26 -13.29 -17.70
CA GLU A 129 33.17 -13.05 -19.14
C GLU A 129 32.72 -14.29 -19.87
N GLN A 130 31.87 -14.14 -20.84
CA GLN A 130 31.53 -15.16 -21.82
C GLN A 130 32.58 -15.13 -22.92
N GLN A 131 33.12 -16.30 -23.26
CA GLN A 131 34.15 -16.39 -24.27
C GLN A 131 33.61 -17.09 -25.53
N SER A 132 33.70 -16.43 -26.67
CA SER A 132 33.36 -17.06 -27.93
C SER A 132 34.44 -18.08 -28.33
N VAL A 133 34.08 -19.09 -29.13
CA VAL A 133 35.00 -20.05 -29.68
C VAL A 133 36.23 -19.38 -30.29
N ARG A 134 36.04 -18.30 -31.04
CA ARG A 134 37.12 -17.53 -31.65
C ARG A 134 38.07 -16.92 -30.59
N GLN A 135 37.54 -16.34 -29.52
CA GLN A 135 38.36 -15.75 -28.45
C GLN A 135 39.15 -16.82 -27.71
N ILE A 136 38.55 -18.00 -27.48
CA ILE A 136 39.23 -19.17 -26.88
C ILE A 136 40.38 -19.62 -27.78
N VAL A 137 40.12 -19.77 -29.07
CA VAL A 137 41.12 -20.17 -30.05
C VAL A 137 42.25 -19.13 -30.15
N ASP A 138 41.92 -17.84 -30.25
CA ASP A 138 42.91 -16.76 -30.32
C ASP A 138 43.81 -16.73 -29.08
N LYS A 139 43.21 -16.96 -27.90
CA LYS A 139 43.95 -17.00 -26.61
C LYS A 139 44.88 -18.21 -26.51
N VAL A 140 44.44 -19.36 -27.00
CA VAL A 140 45.30 -20.57 -27.08
C VAL A 140 46.43 -20.39 -28.10
N LEU A 141 46.16 -19.76 -29.25
CA LEU A 141 47.18 -19.45 -30.27
C LEU A 141 48.20 -18.38 -29.84
N SER A 142 47.86 -17.56 -28.85
CA SER A 142 48.78 -16.56 -28.26
C SER A 142 49.82 -17.15 -27.34
N LEU A 143 49.75 -18.44 -27.02
CA LEU A 143 50.76 -19.18 -26.25
C LEU A 143 52.07 -19.29 -27.06
N PRO A 144 53.23 -19.46 -26.39
CA PRO A 144 54.52 -19.58 -27.08
C PRO A 144 54.52 -20.69 -28.13
N GLY A 145 55.12 -20.40 -29.29
CA GLY A 145 55.20 -21.38 -30.37
C GLY A 145 55.91 -22.70 -29.93
N GLY A 146 55.32 -23.85 -30.32
CA GLY A 146 55.77 -25.15 -29.88
C GLY A 146 55.16 -25.68 -28.59
N THR A 147 54.37 -24.87 -27.84
CA THR A 147 53.68 -25.32 -26.62
C THR A 147 52.72 -26.46 -26.96
N ARG A 148 52.88 -27.61 -26.28
CA ARG A 148 52.01 -28.79 -26.41
C ARG A 148 50.88 -28.69 -25.41
N PHE A 149 49.65 -28.95 -25.86
CA PHE A 149 48.46 -28.90 -25.01
C PHE A 149 47.41 -29.95 -25.41
N MET A 150 46.50 -30.24 -24.49
CA MET A 150 45.34 -31.10 -24.73
C MET A 150 44.09 -30.23 -24.69
N VAL A 151 43.19 -30.46 -25.66
CA VAL A 151 41.80 -29.92 -25.61
C VAL A 151 40.94 -30.98 -24.94
N MET A 152 40.27 -30.62 -23.86
CA MET A 152 39.48 -31.54 -23.04
C MET A 152 38.08 -31.00 -22.78
N ALA A 153 37.13 -31.92 -22.65
CA ALA A 153 35.76 -31.62 -22.25
C ALA A 153 35.51 -32.08 -20.81
N PRO A 154 35.30 -31.19 -19.83
CA PRO A 154 35.05 -31.56 -18.43
C PRO A 154 33.62 -32.05 -18.22
N LEU A 155 33.47 -33.38 -17.98
CA LEU A 155 32.18 -34.03 -17.78
C LEU A 155 31.78 -34.14 -16.32
N VAL A 156 32.74 -34.30 -15.42
CA VAL A 156 32.50 -34.33 -13.96
C VAL A 156 33.53 -33.44 -13.28
N ARG A 157 33.08 -32.53 -12.43
CA ARG A 157 33.95 -31.63 -11.66
C ARG A 157 33.72 -31.81 -10.17
N GLY A 158 34.69 -32.40 -9.47
CA GLY A 158 34.72 -32.49 -8.02
C GLY A 158 33.50 -33.17 -7.37
N ARG A 159 32.88 -34.15 -8.03
CA ARG A 159 31.72 -34.88 -7.52
C ARG A 159 32.11 -36.25 -6.98
N LYS A 160 31.46 -36.67 -5.87
CA LYS A 160 31.63 -38.04 -5.33
C LYS A 160 30.87 -39.05 -6.19
N GLY A 161 31.46 -40.22 -6.38
CA GLY A 161 30.83 -41.31 -7.10
C GLY A 161 31.80 -42.11 -7.95
N GLU A 162 31.42 -43.29 -8.38
CA GLU A 162 32.17 -44.16 -9.26
C GLU A 162 32.16 -43.74 -10.74
N HIS A 163 31.18 -42.89 -11.12
CA HIS A 163 30.97 -42.29 -12.45
C HIS A 163 31.04 -43.25 -13.64
N GLN A 164 30.73 -44.55 -13.41
CA GLN A 164 30.85 -45.63 -14.40
C GLN A 164 30.03 -45.36 -15.67
N LYS A 165 28.81 -44.75 -15.50
CA LYS A 165 27.97 -44.40 -16.66
C LYS A 165 28.66 -43.43 -17.62
N VAL A 166 29.34 -42.40 -17.09
CA VAL A 166 30.08 -41.41 -17.89
C VAL A 166 31.23 -42.07 -18.63
N LEU A 167 31.98 -42.93 -17.94
CA LEU A 167 33.07 -43.69 -18.54
C LEU A 167 32.56 -44.57 -19.69
N ASP A 168 31.46 -45.30 -19.49
CA ASP A 168 30.84 -46.16 -20.49
C ASP A 168 30.27 -45.39 -21.69
N GLU A 169 29.68 -44.24 -21.46
CA GLU A 169 29.17 -43.33 -22.51
C GLU A 169 30.31 -42.82 -23.39
N MET A 170 31.43 -42.38 -22.80
CA MET A 170 32.59 -41.90 -23.55
C MET A 170 33.29 -43.05 -24.31
N ARG A 171 33.32 -44.24 -23.74
CA ARG A 171 33.84 -45.46 -24.40
C ARG A 171 32.98 -45.81 -25.64
N ARG A 172 31.64 -45.76 -25.51
CA ARG A 172 30.71 -45.98 -26.64
C ARG A 172 30.78 -44.89 -27.71
N ALA A 173 31.08 -43.66 -27.32
CA ALA A 173 31.27 -42.55 -28.23
C ALA A 173 32.61 -42.57 -28.98
N GLY A 174 33.48 -43.58 -28.69
CA GLY A 174 34.75 -43.80 -29.39
C GLY A 174 35.94 -42.97 -28.91
N TYR A 175 35.82 -42.33 -27.76
CA TYR A 175 36.95 -41.61 -27.15
C TYR A 175 37.96 -42.61 -26.55
N VAL A 176 39.22 -42.26 -26.63
CA VAL A 176 40.35 -43.18 -26.26
C VAL A 176 40.91 -42.83 -24.88
N ARG A 177 40.87 -41.57 -24.47
CA ARG A 177 41.55 -41.07 -23.25
C ARG A 177 40.68 -40.13 -22.44
N MET A 178 40.83 -40.29 -21.14
CA MET A 178 40.27 -39.34 -20.17
C MET A 178 41.37 -38.82 -19.25
N TYR A 179 41.21 -37.58 -18.82
CA TYR A 179 41.97 -36.95 -17.75
C TYR A 179 41.16 -37.07 -16.46
N ILE A 180 41.70 -37.86 -15.51
CA ILE A 180 41.00 -38.21 -14.27
C ILE A 180 41.93 -37.89 -13.09
N ASP A 181 41.53 -37.01 -12.22
CA ASP A 181 42.25 -36.64 -10.98
C ASP A 181 43.72 -36.37 -11.25
N ASP A 182 44.01 -35.51 -12.20
CA ASP A 182 45.34 -35.07 -12.64
C ASP A 182 46.17 -36.11 -13.41
N GLU A 183 45.60 -37.25 -13.81
CA GLU A 183 46.26 -38.27 -14.61
C GLU A 183 45.52 -38.57 -15.93
N VAL A 184 46.28 -38.78 -17.02
CA VAL A 184 45.70 -39.24 -18.29
C VAL A 184 45.60 -40.75 -18.25
N ARG A 185 44.39 -41.33 -18.38
CA ARG A 185 44.09 -42.76 -18.43
C ARG A 185 43.43 -43.14 -19.73
N THR A 186 43.74 -44.38 -20.20
CA THR A 186 43.12 -44.96 -21.39
C THR A 186 41.75 -45.56 -21.01
N LEU A 187 40.74 -45.34 -21.84
CA LEU A 187 39.37 -45.86 -21.60
C LEU A 187 39.32 -47.41 -21.87
N ASP A 188 40.33 -47.99 -22.51
CA ASP A 188 40.44 -49.45 -22.72
C ASP A 188 40.80 -50.19 -21.42
N GLU A 189 41.33 -49.47 -20.42
CA GLU A 189 41.62 -50.01 -19.09
C GLU A 189 40.40 -50.01 -18.21
N GLU A 190 40.39 -50.94 -17.22
CA GLU A 190 39.32 -50.90 -16.20
C GLU A 190 39.60 -49.77 -15.19
N ILE A 191 38.76 -48.72 -15.21
CA ILE A 191 38.91 -47.57 -14.35
C ILE A 191 37.95 -47.73 -13.19
N ILE A 192 38.48 -47.96 -11.98
CA ILE A 192 37.70 -48.05 -10.74
C ILE A 192 37.98 -46.81 -9.93
N LEU A 193 36.89 -46.04 -9.64
CA LEU A 193 36.93 -44.81 -8.85
C LEU A 193 36.33 -45.04 -7.47
N ASP A 194 36.88 -44.35 -6.45
CA ASP A 194 36.39 -44.49 -5.06
C ASP A 194 35.10 -43.70 -4.87
N LYS A 195 34.00 -44.39 -4.59
CA LYS A 195 32.65 -43.80 -4.35
C LYS A 195 32.62 -42.68 -3.30
N LYS A 196 33.58 -42.70 -2.33
CA LYS A 196 33.62 -41.75 -1.21
C LYS A 196 34.44 -40.49 -1.50
N LYS A 197 35.30 -40.53 -2.52
CA LYS A 197 36.15 -39.42 -2.91
C LYS A 197 35.50 -38.56 -3.99
N LYS A 198 35.94 -37.32 -4.08
CA LYS A 198 35.54 -36.41 -5.16
C LYS A 198 36.46 -36.65 -6.33
N HIS A 199 35.87 -36.82 -7.52
CA HIS A 199 36.60 -37.05 -8.77
C HIS A 199 36.30 -35.96 -9.78
N SER A 200 37.26 -35.63 -10.60
CA SER A 200 37.15 -34.78 -11.79
C SER A 200 37.49 -35.58 -13.03
N LEU A 201 36.59 -35.62 -14.00
CA LEU A 201 36.72 -36.40 -15.22
C LEU A 201 36.57 -35.50 -16.44
N SER A 202 37.58 -35.40 -17.26
CA SER A 202 37.53 -34.66 -18.52
C SER A 202 37.95 -35.60 -19.67
N VAL A 203 37.17 -35.62 -20.75
CA VAL A 203 37.52 -36.42 -21.92
C VAL A 203 38.51 -35.64 -22.80
N VAL A 204 39.58 -36.28 -23.25
CA VAL A 204 40.60 -35.70 -24.15
C VAL A 204 40.07 -35.77 -25.58
N ILE A 205 39.78 -34.58 -26.15
CA ILE A 205 39.30 -34.46 -27.53
C ILE A 205 40.46 -34.50 -28.52
N ASP A 206 41.50 -33.69 -28.27
CA ASP A 206 42.67 -33.62 -29.16
C ASP A 206 43.95 -33.26 -28.38
N ARG A 207 45.11 -33.56 -29.01
CA ARG A 207 46.44 -33.19 -28.52
C ARG A 207 47.17 -32.42 -29.60
N LEU A 208 47.41 -31.16 -29.34
CA LEU A 208 47.94 -30.21 -30.31
C LEU A 208 49.22 -29.54 -29.81
N ALA A 209 49.94 -28.91 -30.73
CA ALA A 209 51.03 -28.02 -30.41
C ALA A 209 50.82 -26.70 -31.17
N VAL A 210 51.14 -25.57 -30.56
CA VAL A 210 51.02 -24.24 -31.20
C VAL A 210 51.98 -24.19 -32.40
N ARG A 211 51.41 -24.15 -33.62
CA ARG A 211 52.11 -24.06 -34.91
C ARG A 211 51.31 -23.25 -35.90
N GLU A 212 51.93 -22.75 -36.95
CA GLU A 212 51.20 -22.20 -38.07
C GLU A 212 50.25 -23.27 -38.66
N ASN A 213 49.00 -22.91 -39.02
CA ASN A 213 47.97 -23.77 -39.61
C ASN A 213 47.20 -24.74 -38.69
N ILE A 214 47.26 -24.63 -37.37
CA ILE A 214 46.42 -25.46 -36.48
C ILE A 214 45.03 -24.85 -36.19
N GLN A 215 44.79 -23.60 -36.62
CA GLN A 215 43.60 -22.80 -36.21
C GLN A 215 42.30 -23.54 -36.49
N GLN A 216 42.12 -24.11 -37.69
CA GLN A 216 40.90 -24.80 -38.04
C GLN A 216 40.70 -26.06 -37.20
N ARG A 217 41.72 -26.87 -37.03
CA ARG A 217 41.66 -28.09 -36.23
C ARG A 217 41.43 -27.79 -34.73
N LEU A 218 42.05 -26.72 -34.24
CA LEU A 218 41.81 -26.26 -32.86
C LEU A 218 40.34 -25.77 -32.69
N THR A 219 39.82 -25.03 -33.67
CA THR A 219 38.42 -24.61 -33.68
C THR A 219 37.48 -25.80 -33.60
N ASP A 220 37.64 -26.79 -34.47
CA ASP A 220 36.82 -28.01 -34.52
C ASP A 220 36.88 -28.78 -33.19
N SER A 221 38.08 -28.87 -32.60
CA SER A 221 38.30 -29.55 -31.31
C SER A 221 37.65 -28.81 -30.14
N VAL A 222 37.74 -27.47 -30.12
CA VAL A 222 37.10 -26.61 -29.10
C VAL A 222 35.58 -26.69 -29.22
N GLU A 223 35.01 -26.60 -30.43
CA GLU A 223 33.57 -26.74 -30.66
C GLU A 223 33.06 -28.14 -30.22
N THR A 224 33.82 -29.19 -30.48
CA THR A 224 33.48 -30.54 -30.05
C THR A 224 33.50 -30.66 -28.53
N ALA A 225 34.51 -30.07 -27.88
CA ALA A 225 34.60 -30.06 -26.42
C ALA A 225 33.43 -29.27 -25.77
N LEU A 226 33.11 -28.11 -26.31
CA LEU A 226 32.00 -27.26 -25.82
C LEU A 226 30.64 -27.95 -25.95
N LYS A 227 30.39 -28.63 -27.07
CA LYS A 227 29.17 -29.43 -27.28
C LYS A 227 29.05 -30.58 -26.28
N LEU A 228 30.17 -31.26 -26.00
CA LEU A 228 30.18 -32.45 -25.15
C LEU A 228 30.09 -32.12 -23.66
N ALA A 229 30.68 -31.01 -23.25
CA ALA A 229 30.73 -30.57 -21.86
C ALA A 229 29.82 -29.39 -21.58
N ASP A 230 28.69 -29.25 -22.29
CA ASP A 230 27.66 -28.22 -22.07
C ASP A 230 28.27 -26.82 -21.93
N GLY A 231 29.04 -26.39 -22.96
CA GLY A 231 29.64 -25.07 -23.07
C GLY A 231 30.93 -24.85 -22.30
N PHE A 232 31.60 -25.90 -21.83
CA PHE A 232 32.91 -25.83 -21.17
C PHE A 232 34.00 -26.52 -21.96
N VAL A 233 35.21 -25.96 -21.95
CA VAL A 233 36.41 -26.57 -22.50
C VAL A 233 37.61 -26.32 -21.62
N GLU A 234 38.43 -27.32 -21.40
CA GLU A 234 39.69 -27.24 -20.67
C GLU A 234 40.85 -27.38 -21.64
N ILE A 235 41.85 -26.49 -21.51
CA ILE A 235 43.11 -26.57 -22.22
C ILE A 235 44.19 -26.88 -21.19
N ALA A 236 44.71 -28.11 -21.24
CA ALA A 236 45.76 -28.54 -20.33
C ALA A 236 47.12 -28.43 -21.01
N LEU A 237 48.01 -27.60 -20.49
CA LEU A 237 49.40 -27.45 -20.98
C LEU A 237 50.23 -28.65 -20.55
N MET A 238 50.87 -29.30 -21.50
CA MET A 238 51.70 -30.48 -21.29
C MET A 238 53.13 -30.03 -20.87
N GLN A 239 53.31 -29.66 -19.60
CA GLN A 239 54.58 -29.29 -18.97
C GLN A 239 54.87 -30.22 -17.81
N GLU A 240 56.02 -30.07 -17.12
CA GLU A 240 56.33 -30.86 -15.92
C GLU A 240 55.27 -30.84 -14.85
N LYS A 241 54.53 -29.72 -14.75
CA LYS A 241 53.31 -29.61 -13.98
C LYS A 241 52.19 -29.17 -14.93
N THR A 242 51.14 -29.99 -15.08
CA THR A 242 50.01 -29.70 -15.97
C THR A 242 49.28 -28.48 -15.45
N GLU A 243 49.24 -27.40 -16.23
CA GLU A 243 48.44 -26.22 -15.96
C GLU A 243 47.18 -26.31 -16.83
N ILE A 244 45.99 -26.18 -16.19
CA ILE A 244 44.72 -26.28 -16.85
C ILE A 244 44.10 -24.92 -16.96
N MET A 245 43.81 -24.44 -18.16
CA MET A 245 43.03 -23.27 -18.45
C MET A 245 41.60 -23.69 -18.76
N LEU A 246 40.64 -23.26 -17.94
CA LEU A 246 39.21 -23.48 -18.14
C LEU A 246 38.62 -22.31 -18.94
N PHE A 247 37.87 -22.60 -19.99
CA PHE A 247 37.13 -21.66 -20.80
C PHE A 247 35.67 -22.08 -20.85
N SER A 248 34.75 -21.08 -21.02
CA SER A 248 33.32 -21.34 -21.09
C SER A 248 32.64 -20.43 -22.09
N GLU A 249 31.73 -20.98 -22.87
CA GLU A 249 30.75 -20.21 -23.66
C GLU A 249 29.64 -19.63 -22.80
N HIS A 250 29.45 -20.17 -21.58
CA HIS A 250 28.51 -19.65 -20.61
C HIS A 250 29.19 -18.67 -19.65
N PHE A 251 28.39 -17.83 -18.98
CA PHE A 251 28.90 -17.01 -17.90
C PHE A 251 29.29 -17.90 -16.70
N ALA A 252 30.54 -18.28 -16.60
CA ALA A 252 31.02 -19.13 -15.53
C ALA A 252 32.26 -18.56 -14.83
N CYS A 253 32.32 -18.72 -13.51
CA CYS A 253 33.49 -18.37 -12.73
C CYS A 253 34.52 -19.49 -12.79
N ASN A 254 35.70 -19.19 -13.27
CA ASN A 254 36.77 -20.17 -13.39
C ASN A 254 37.30 -20.67 -12.03
N ASP A 255 37.27 -19.82 -10.99
CA ASP A 255 37.79 -20.14 -9.66
C ASP A 255 36.78 -20.94 -8.82
N CYS A 256 35.49 -20.57 -8.87
CA CYS A 256 34.43 -21.15 -8.04
C CYS A 256 33.65 -22.27 -8.74
N GLY A 257 33.80 -22.43 -10.07
CA GLY A 257 33.06 -23.39 -10.86
C GLY A 257 31.54 -23.12 -10.97
N ILE A 258 31.09 -21.93 -10.56
CA ILE A 258 29.68 -21.52 -10.61
C ILE A 258 29.38 -20.96 -11.99
N SER A 259 28.33 -21.50 -12.63
CA SER A 259 27.79 -20.98 -13.88
C SER A 259 26.52 -20.13 -13.60
N LEU A 260 26.45 -18.96 -14.19
CA LEU A 260 25.23 -18.15 -14.17
C LEU A 260 24.25 -18.66 -15.23
N PRO A 261 22.95 -18.62 -14.96
CA PRO A 261 21.95 -18.91 -15.97
C PRO A 261 21.99 -17.87 -17.09
N GLU A 262 21.28 -18.11 -18.16
CA GLU A 262 21.13 -17.16 -19.26
C GLU A 262 20.62 -15.80 -18.77
N ILE A 263 21.36 -14.74 -19.11
CA ILE A 263 21.06 -13.39 -18.62
C ILE A 263 19.96 -12.76 -19.47
N GLU A 264 18.72 -13.02 -19.10
CA GLU A 264 17.52 -12.48 -19.74
C GLU A 264 16.73 -11.60 -18.76
N PRO A 265 15.82 -10.72 -19.24
CA PRO A 265 14.98 -9.90 -18.37
C PRO A 265 14.16 -10.68 -17.35
N ARG A 266 13.83 -11.97 -17.63
CA ARG A 266 13.11 -12.83 -16.67
C ARG A 266 13.94 -13.18 -15.43
N LEU A 267 15.27 -13.16 -15.50
CA LEU A 267 16.17 -13.39 -14.37
C LEU A 267 16.01 -12.32 -13.28
N PHE A 268 15.66 -11.11 -13.69
CA PHE A 268 15.44 -9.96 -12.77
C PHE A 268 13.98 -9.79 -12.36
N SER A 269 13.11 -10.75 -12.68
CA SER A 269 11.70 -10.68 -12.31
C SER A 269 11.43 -11.45 -11.03
N PHE A 270 11.00 -10.74 -9.98
CA PHE A 270 10.55 -11.38 -8.74
C PHE A 270 9.13 -11.97 -8.84
N ASN A 271 8.40 -11.71 -9.94
CA ASN A 271 7.11 -12.33 -10.25
C ASN A 271 7.25 -13.62 -11.06
N ASN A 272 8.47 -13.98 -11.46
CA ASN A 272 8.75 -15.17 -12.23
C ASN A 272 9.62 -16.14 -11.39
N PRO A 273 9.30 -17.43 -11.29
CA PRO A 273 10.10 -18.43 -10.54
C PRO A 273 11.56 -18.51 -10.96
N PHE A 274 11.89 -18.08 -12.19
CA PHE A 274 13.25 -18.07 -12.70
C PHE A 274 14.15 -17.10 -11.94
N GLY A 275 13.66 -15.90 -11.63
CA GLY A 275 14.40 -14.85 -10.92
C GLY A 275 14.04 -14.71 -9.44
N ALA A 276 12.84 -15.13 -9.03
CA ALA A 276 12.35 -14.97 -7.68
C ALA A 276 13.13 -15.80 -6.66
N CYS A 277 13.33 -15.25 -5.46
CA CYS A 277 13.84 -16.00 -4.32
C CYS A 277 12.96 -17.23 -4.05
N PRO A 278 13.49 -18.44 -3.95
CA PRO A 278 12.70 -19.66 -3.79
C PRO A 278 11.97 -19.71 -2.44
N GLU A 279 12.54 -19.14 -1.38
CA GLU A 279 11.95 -19.14 -0.02
C GLU A 279 10.71 -18.27 0.06
N CYS A 280 10.83 -16.98 -0.28
CA CYS A 280 9.70 -16.03 -0.19
C CYS A 280 8.90 -15.90 -1.50
N THR A 281 9.21 -16.69 -2.52
CA THR A 281 8.56 -16.65 -3.85
C THR A 281 8.43 -15.24 -4.44
N GLY A 282 9.45 -14.39 -4.20
CA GLY A 282 9.52 -13.02 -4.71
C GLY A 282 8.80 -11.97 -3.86
N LEU A 283 8.33 -12.30 -2.67
CA LEU A 283 7.70 -11.34 -1.75
C LEU A 283 8.73 -10.48 -1.00
N GLY A 284 9.93 -11.00 -0.77
CA GLY A 284 10.99 -10.35 0.01
C GLY A 284 10.79 -10.42 1.52
N MET A 285 9.64 -10.87 1.96
CA MET A 285 9.23 -10.92 3.36
C MET A 285 8.53 -12.24 3.65
N ASN A 286 8.61 -12.68 4.90
CA ASN A 286 7.85 -13.81 5.42
C ASN A 286 6.95 -13.31 6.55
N MET A 287 5.70 -13.78 6.57
CA MET A 287 4.80 -13.60 7.71
C MET A 287 5.08 -14.70 8.73
N GLU A 288 5.45 -14.32 9.93
CA GLU A 288 5.76 -15.25 11.01
C GLU A 288 4.96 -14.90 12.26
N PHE A 289 4.53 -15.93 13.00
CA PHE A 289 3.89 -15.73 14.30
C PHE A 289 4.85 -15.10 15.28
N ASP A 290 4.45 -13.95 15.85
CA ASP A 290 5.25 -13.20 16.81
C ASP A 290 4.90 -13.62 18.24
N LYS A 291 5.93 -14.04 19.01
CA LYS A 291 5.79 -14.43 20.40
C LYS A 291 5.22 -13.29 21.25
N ALA A 292 5.64 -12.05 21.00
CA ALA A 292 5.16 -10.89 21.74
C ALA A 292 3.68 -10.55 21.49
N LEU A 293 3.16 -10.86 20.28
CA LEU A 293 1.73 -10.70 19.99
C LEU A 293 0.88 -11.84 20.57
N ILE A 294 1.44 -13.04 20.68
CA ILE A 294 0.76 -14.20 21.26
C ILE A 294 0.78 -14.13 22.80
N ILE A 295 1.88 -13.63 23.38
CA ILE A 295 2.10 -13.43 24.81
C ILE A 295 2.37 -11.94 25.06
N PRO A 296 1.33 -11.08 24.98
CA PRO A 296 1.52 -9.63 25.09
C PRO A 296 1.92 -9.16 26.49
N ASP A 297 1.61 -9.95 27.51
CA ASP A 297 1.89 -9.68 28.91
C ASP A 297 2.32 -10.98 29.59
N GLY A 298 3.63 -11.14 29.76
CA GLY A 298 4.22 -12.32 30.39
C GLY A 298 4.00 -12.42 31.90
N ASP A 299 3.52 -11.36 32.54
CA ASP A 299 3.22 -11.32 33.99
C ASP A 299 1.77 -11.74 34.30
N LYS A 300 0.94 -11.95 33.26
CA LYS A 300 -0.39 -12.55 33.42
C LYS A 300 -0.30 -14.05 33.54
N SER A 301 -1.20 -14.60 34.36
CA SER A 301 -1.33 -16.05 34.51
C SER A 301 -1.95 -16.69 33.24
N PHE A 302 -1.73 -17.99 33.06
CA PHE A 302 -2.39 -18.73 31.99
C PHE A 302 -3.92 -18.74 32.14
N ALA A 303 -4.44 -18.66 33.39
CA ALA A 303 -5.86 -18.48 33.66
C ALA A 303 -6.38 -17.10 33.24
N ASP A 304 -5.55 -16.05 33.34
CA ASP A 304 -5.88 -14.64 33.06
C ASP A 304 -5.49 -14.16 31.65
N ARG A 305 -5.48 -15.03 30.65
CA ARG A 305 -5.18 -14.72 29.27
C ARG A 305 -3.73 -14.33 28.95
N CYS A 306 -2.77 -15.00 29.55
CA CYS A 306 -1.38 -14.92 29.10
C CYS A 306 -1.25 -15.20 27.58
N LEU A 307 -1.99 -16.20 27.06
CA LEU A 307 -2.02 -16.56 25.64
C LEU A 307 -3.18 -15.89 24.92
N ALA A 308 -2.93 -14.77 24.26
CA ALA A 308 -3.96 -13.95 23.61
C ALA A 308 -4.68 -14.65 22.45
N SER A 309 -4.02 -15.61 21.78
CA SER A 309 -4.54 -16.35 20.62
C SER A 309 -5.40 -17.57 20.97
N PHE A 310 -5.51 -17.91 22.24
CA PHE A 310 -6.26 -19.09 22.70
C PHE A 310 -7.41 -18.70 23.63
N SER A 311 -8.43 -19.55 23.64
CA SER A 311 -9.57 -19.38 24.54
C SER A 311 -9.14 -19.61 25.99
N ASN A 312 -9.67 -18.81 26.93
CA ASN A 312 -9.49 -19.00 28.37
C ASN A 312 -10.32 -20.12 28.95
N ASN A 313 -11.11 -20.79 28.14
CA ASN A 313 -11.89 -21.92 28.63
C ASN A 313 -10.93 -23.05 29.05
N LEU A 314 -10.69 -23.18 30.35
CA LEU A 314 -9.84 -24.21 30.94
C LEU A 314 -10.31 -25.64 30.60
N ASN A 315 -11.56 -25.81 30.19
CA ASN A 315 -12.09 -27.06 29.69
C ASN A 315 -11.86 -27.31 28.21
N SER A 316 -11.29 -26.36 27.48
CA SER A 316 -10.91 -26.58 26.07
C SER A 316 -9.80 -27.64 25.96
N TYR A 317 -9.80 -28.39 24.85
CA TYR A 317 -8.79 -29.42 24.60
C TYR A 317 -7.36 -28.89 24.73
N PHE A 318 -7.08 -27.74 24.14
CA PHE A 318 -5.77 -27.12 24.22
C PHE A 318 -5.38 -26.76 25.66
N MET A 319 -6.30 -26.15 26.43
CA MET A 319 -5.98 -25.76 27.80
C MET A 319 -5.80 -26.99 28.71
N LYS A 320 -6.57 -28.07 28.56
CA LYS A 320 -6.35 -29.33 29.27
C LYS A 320 -4.98 -29.95 28.93
N GLN A 321 -4.59 -29.92 27.66
CA GLN A 321 -3.28 -30.40 27.24
C GLN A 321 -2.16 -29.54 27.82
N LEU A 322 -2.29 -28.18 27.74
CA LEU A 322 -1.36 -27.23 28.33
C LEU A 322 -1.20 -27.47 29.86
N GLY A 323 -2.32 -27.67 30.59
CA GLY A 323 -2.30 -27.95 32.00
C GLY A 323 -1.54 -29.23 32.35
N ALA A 324 -1.66 -30.28 31.54
CA ALA A 324 -0.90 -31.52 31.73
C ALA A 324 0.61 -31.29 31.52
N VAL A 325 0.98 -30.45 30.56
CA VAL A 325 2.39 -30.07 30.34
C VAL A 325 2.91 -29.26 31.51
N LEU A 326 2.19 -28.22 31.95
CA LEU A 326 2.57 -27.41 33.12
C LEU A 326 2.74 -28.26 34.37
N ALA A 327 1.77 -29.13 34.68
CA ALA A 327 1.81 -30.00 35.84
C ALA A 327 3.01 -30.96 35.82
N ALA A 328 3.41 -31.48 34.67
CA ALA A 328 4.58 -32.34 34.49
C ALA A 328 5.92 -31.67 34.86
N TYR A 329 5.94 -30.32 34.90
CA TYR A 329 7.10 -29.51 35.31
C TYR A 329 6.87 -28.75 36.64
N GLY A 330 5.77 -29.05 37.37
CA GLY A 330 5.47 -28.48 38.67
C GLY A 330 4.82 -27.10 38.65
N TYR A 331 4.24 -26.71 37.50
CA TYR A 331 3.52 -25.45 37.32
C TYR A 331 2.01 -25.66 37.23
N THR A 332 1.26 -24.59 37.46
CA THR A 332 -0.21 -24.54 37.34
C THR A 332 -0.68 -23.46 36.41
N TYR A 333 -1.97 -23.32 36.18
CA TYR A 333 -2.53 -22.21 35.42
C TYR A 333 -2.37 -20.83 36.07
N ASP A 334 -2.11 -20.80 37.41
CA ASP A 334 -1.92 -19.55 38.14
C ASP A 334 -0.51 -18.95 37.95
N ASN A 335 0.44 -19.75 37.46
CA ASN A 335 1.76 -19.28 37.11
C ASN A 335 1.70 -18.37 35.87
N THR A 336 2.63 -17.43 35.83
CA THR A 336 2.81 -16.51 34.68
C THR A 336 3.80 -17.12 33.68
N TRP A 337 3.87 -16.56 32.49
CA TRP A 337 4.88 -16.97 31.52
C TRP A 337 6.30 -16.71 32.03
N ASN A 338 6.49 -15.61 32.75
CA ASN A 338 7.79 -15.20 33.28
C ASN A 338 8.24 -16.04 34.49
N ASP A 339 7.33 -16.77 35.19
CA ASP A 339 7.66 -17.72 36.23
C ASP A 339 8.28 -19.01 35.68
N LEU A 340 8.09 -19.30 34.41
CA LEU A 340 8.57 -20.53 33.77
C LEU A 340 10.07 -20.47 33.54
N THR A 341 10.76 -21.60 33.72
CA THR A 341 12.15 -21.70 33.26
C THR A 341 12.26 -21.58 31.74
N PRO A 342 13.40 -21.07 31.22
CA PRO A 342 13.60 -20.94 29.76
C PRO A 342 13.38 -22.24 28.99
N GLU A 343 13.73 -23.39 29.59
CA GLU A 343 13.51 -24.71 29.00
C GLU A 343 12.02 -25.04 28.83
N VAL A 344 11.19 -24.69 29.82
CA VAL A 344 9.74 -24.92 29.77
C VAL A 344 9.08 -23.93 28.82
N GLN A 345 9.57 -22.70 28.79
CA GLN A 345 9.11 -21.69 27.80
C GLN A 345 9.37 -22.16 26.37
N ASP A 346 10.57 -22.68 26.08
CA ASP A 346 10.94 -23.22 24.77
C ASP A 346 10.13 -24.46 24.40
N LEU A 347 9.89 -25.35 25.35
CA LEU A 347 9.05 -26.51 25.15
C LEU A 347 7.60 -26.13 24.85
N LEU A 348 7.04 -25.17 25.56
CA LEU A 348 5.69 -24.66 25.29
C LEU A 348 5.61 -23.97 23.93
N TRP A 349 6.66 -23.27 23.53
CA TRP A 349 6.71 -22.58 22.26
C TRP A 349 6.90 -23.51 21.06
N SER A 350 7.92 -24.37 21.13
CA SER A 350 8.40 -25.18 20.00
C SER A 350 7.86 -26.63 19.99
N GLY A 351 7.37 -27.11 21.14
CA GLY A 351 6.85 -28.46 21.31
C GLY A 351 7.75 -29.37 22.14
N ALA A 352 7.18 -30.48 22.62
CA ALA A 352 7.82 -31.42 23.51
C ALA A 352 8.47 -32.62 22.79
N GLY A 353 8.57 -32.59 21.44
CA GLY A 353 9.05 -33.72 20.64
C GLY A 353 8.15 -34.95 20.80
N GLU A 354 8.77 -36.13 21.05
CA GLU A 354 8.03 -37.40 21.21
C GLU A 354 7.44 -37.63 22.58
N ARG A 355 7.68 -36.72 23.54
CA ARG A 355 7.16 -36.85 24.90
C ARG A 355 5.66 -36.69 24.94
N LYS A 356 4.96 -37.69 25.53
CA LYS A 356 3.51 -37.68 25.65
C LYS A 356 3.08 -37.18 27.02
N PHE A 357 1.90 -36.54 27.05
CA PHE A 357 1.25 -36.04 28.25
C PHE A 357 -0.18 -36.57 28.30
N ALA A 358 -0.54 -37.15 29.43
CA ALA A 358 -1.86 -37.72 29.65
C ALA A 358 -2.78 -36.71 30.35
N PHE A 359 -3.99 -36.54 29.85
CA PHE A 359 -5.01 -35.65 30.42
C PHE A 359 -6.42 -36.14 30.12
N TRP A 360 -7.34 -35.79 30.99
CA TRP A 360 -8.76 -36.06 30.80
C TRP A 360 -9.45 -34.93 30.06
N TYR A 361 -10.21 -35.30 29.04
CA TYR A 361 -10.98 -34.33 28.23
C TYR A 361 -12.39 -34.84 28.00
N GLU A 362 -13.39 -33.97 28.26
CA GLU A 362 -14.80 -34.20 28.02
C GLU A 362 -15.15 -33.63 26.65
N ASN A 363 -15.64 -34.47 25.75
CA ASN A 363 -16.04 -34.02 24.42
C ASN A 363 -17.43 -33.33 24.43
N LEU A 364 -17.84 -32.75 23.29
CA LEU A 364 -19.12 -32.06 23.15
C LEU A 364 -20.36 -32.97 23.39
N GLN A 365 -20.17 -34.29 23.45
CA GLN A 365 -21.21 -35.29 23.70
C GLN A 365 -21.25 -35.72 25.17
N GLY A 366 -20.41 -35.16 26.04
CA GLY A 366 -20.34 -35.49 27.46
C GLY A 366 -19.51 -36.75 27.79
N GLU A 367 -18.76 -37.30 26.82
CA GLU A 367 -17.89 -38.46 27.07
C GLU A 367 -16.54 -37.99 27.57
N VAL A 368 -16.12 -38.48 28.74
CA VAL A 368 -14.80 -38.21 29.33
C VAL A 368 -13.84 -39.33 28.94
N LYS A 369 -12.78 -38.97 28.19
CA LYS A 369 -11.73 -39.90 27.76
C LYS A 369 -10.36 -39.41 28.20
N MET A 370 -9.50 -40.37 28.53
CA MET A 370 -8.08 -40.05 28.72
C MET A 370 -7.37 -39.96 27.38
N HIS A 371 -6.70 -38.85 27.16
CA HIS A 371 -5.86 -38.61 26.00
C HIS A 371 -4.39 -38.68 26.39
N ASP A 372 -3.59 -39.42 25.64
CA ASP A 372 -2.14 -39.50 25.79
C ASP A 372 -1.49 -39.08 24.47
N THR A 373 -1.13 -37.82 24.37
CA THR A 373 -0.65 -37.22 23.12
C THR A 373 0.60 -36.37 23.33
N THR A 374 1.36 -36.17 22.24
CA THR A 374 2.48 -35.24 22.21
C THR A 374 1.98 -33.81 22.23
N PHE A 375 2.75 -32.87 22.76
CA PHE A 375 2.48 -31.44 22.69
C PHE A 375 3.28 -30.82 21.55
N ASP A 376 2.58 -30.42 20.49
CA ASP A 376 3.20 -29.89 19.24
C ASP A 376 3.82 -28.51 19.41
N GLY A 377 3.58 -27.81 20.52
CA GLY A 377 3.99 -26.43 20.76
C GLY A 377 3.02 -25.39 20.20
N ILE A 378 2.98 -24.23 20.85
CA ILE A 378 2.10 -23.12 20.52
C ILE A 378 2.29 -22.70 19.05
N LEU A 379 3.54 -22.55 18.60
CA LEU A 379 3.88 -22.12 17.25
C LEU A 379 3.35 -23.09 16.17
N SER A 380 3.54 -24.39 16.38
CA SER A 380 3.09 -25.42 15.41
C SER A 380 1.56 -25.50 15.35
N ILE A 381 0.88 -25.36 16.51
CA ILE A 381 -0.57 -25.32 16.58
C ILE A 381 -1.12 -24.10 15.84
N MET A 382 -0.49 -22.93 16.00
CA MET A 382 -0.87 -21.70 15.29
C MET A 382 -0.67 -21.84 13.78
N LYS A 383 0.47 -22.35 13.33
CA LYS A 383 0.76 -22.63 11.91
C LYS A 383 -0.26 -23.58 11.30
N ARG A 384 -0.63 -24.65 12.02
CA ARG A 384 -1.66 -25.60 11.57
C ARG A 384 -3.02 -24.94 11.44
N LYS A 385 -3.49 -24.21 12.47
CA LYS A 385 -4.76 -23.48 12.43
C LYS A 385 -4.83 -22.48 11.28
N TYR A 386 -3.74 -21.76 10.99
CA TYR A 386 -3.66 -20.82 9.87
C TYR A 386 -3.80 -21.52 8.52
N LYS A 387 -3.14 -22.68 8.36
CA LYS A 387 -3.20 -23.49 7.15
C LYS A 387 -4.59 -24.12 6.94
N GLU A 388 -5.26 -24.51 8.02
CA GLU A 388 -6.58 -25.16 8.04
C GLU A 388 -7.75 -24.17 8.12
N ALA A 389 -7.49 -22.86 8.12
CA ALA A 389 -8.52 -21.84 8.20
C ALA A 389 -9.46 -21.89 6.99
N PHE A 390 -10.76 -22.16 7.25
CA PHE A 390 -11.80 -22.34 6.22
C PHE A 390 -12.43 -21.04 5.72
N SER A 391 -12.16 -19.89 6.37
CA SER A 391 -12.70 -18.60 6.00
C SER A 391 -11.62 -17.51 6.04
N ASP A 392 -11.77 -16.51 5.19
CA ASP A 392 -10.87 -15.36 5.17
C ASP A 392 -10.89 -14.59 6.50
N SER A 393 -12.04 -14.52 7.18
CA SER A 393 -12.14 -13.91 8.51
C SER A 393 -11.26 -14.64 9.53
N MET A 394 -11.33 -15.99 9.58
CA MET A 394 -10.51 -16.78 10.50
C MET A 394 -9.02 -16.67 10.19
N ARG A 395 -8.68 -16.52 8.91
CA ARG A 395 -7.29 -16.29 8.49
C ARG A 395 -6.81 -14.92 8.93
N GLN A 396 -7.63 -13.88 8.75
CA GLN A 396 -7.33 -12.52 9.20
C GLN A 396 -7.16 -12.42 10.73
N ASP A 397 -8.01 -13.11 11.50
CA ASP A 397 -7.88 -13.16 12.96
C ASP A 397 -6.54 -13.77 13.40
N MET A 398 -6.01 -14.71 12.61
CA MET A 398 -4.71 -15.31 12.86
C MET A 398 -3.54 -14.41 12.43
N GLU A 399 -3.72 -13.63 11.37
CA GLU A 399 -2.73 -12.67 10.86
C GLU A 399 -2.47 -11.54 11.88
N GLU A 400 -3.41 -11.23 12.77
CA GLU A 400 -3.20 -10.30 13.88
C GLU A 400 -2.08 -10.72 14.86
N PHE A 401 -1.71 -12.00 14.87
CA PHE A 401 -0.61 -12.55 15.68
C PHE A 401 0.69 -12.71 14.88
N MET A 402 0.74 -12.23 13.66
CA MET A 402 1.90 -12.34 12.79
C MET A 402 2.60 -11.00 12.60
N THR A 403 3.91 -11.05 12.47
CA THR A 403 4.73 -9.92 12.01
C THR A 403 5.37 -10.25 10.68
N THR A 404 5.64 -9.21 9.93
CA THR A 404 6.29 -9.32 8.63
C THR A 404 7.77 -9.08 8.80
N ASN A 405 8.58 -10.13 8.62
CA ASN A 405 10.03 -10.07 8.73
C ASN A 405 10.69 -10.17 7.34
N PRO A 406 11.84 -9.52 7.11
CA PRO A 406 12.60 -9.75 5.89
C PRO A 406 12.90 -11.24 5.70
N CYS A 407 12.79 -11.72 4.48
CA CYS A 407 13.09 -13.11 4.15
C CYS A 407 14.53 -13.46 4.56
N PRO A 408 14.80 -14.56 5.29
CA PRO A 408 16.13 -14.91 5.78
C PRO A 408 17.12 -15.26 4.68
N VAL A 409 16.65 -15.63 3.48
CA VAL A 409 17.49 -16.02 2.35
C VAL A 409 17.86 -14.82 1.47
N CYS A 410 16.87 -14.00 1.11
CA CYS A 410 17.11 -12.88 0.20
C CYS A 410 17.23 -11.52 0.92
N HIS A 411 17.02 -11.46 2.23
CA HIS A 411 17.12 -10.25 3.06
C HIS A 411 16.34 -9.05 2.49
N GLY A 412 15.16 -9.33 1.90
CA GLY A 412 14.29 -8.31 1.31
C GLY A 412 14.50 -8.08 -0.19
N SER A 413 15.56 -8.59 -0.81
CA SER A 413 15.87 -8.33 -2.23
C SER A 413 14.89 -8.98 -3.23
N ARG A 414 14.05 -9.93 -2.81
CA ARG A 414 13.05 -10.64 -3.61
C ARG A 414 13.62 -11.55 -4.71
N LEU A 415 14.90 -11.43 -5.07
CA LEU A 415 15.57 -12.10 -6.17
C LEU A 415 16.57 -13.15 -5.68
N LYS A 416 16.96 -14.03 -6.59
CA LYS A 416 18.06 -14.98 -6.41
C LYS A 416 19.41 -14.27 -6.45
N ASN A 417 20.43 -14.86 -5.81
CA ASN A 417 21.78 -14.29 -5.76
C ASN A 417 22.42 -14.15 -7.15
N GLU A 418 22.08 -15.02 -8.10
CA GLU A 418 22.56 -14.96 -9.48
C GLU A 418 22.10 -13.67 -10.18
N ALA A 419 20.86 -13.22 -9.92
CA ALA A 419 20.37 -11.93 -10.43
C ALA A 419 21.06 -10.74 -9.76
N LEU A 420 21.37 -10.85 -8.47
CA LEU A 420 22.03 -9.81 -7.68
C LEU A 420 23.52 -9.67 -8.00
N SER A 421 24.11 -10.68 -8.63
CA SER A 421 25.53 -10.66 -9.02
C SER A 421 25.79 -9.90 -10.32
N ILE A 422 24.76 -9.40 -10.99
CA ILE A 422 24.88 -8.61 -12.22
C ILE A 422 24.81 -7.13 -11.85
N LEU A 423 25.85 -6.37 -12.21
CA LEU A 423 26.04 -5.00 -11.77
C LEU A 423 25.99 -4.02 -12.96
N ILE A 424 25.53 -2.80 -12.68
CA ILE A 424 25.66 -1.63 -13.55
C ILE A 424 26.20 -0.48 -12.71
N GLY A 425 27.31 0.10 -13.13
CA GLY A 425 27.96 1.16 -12.34
C GLY A 425 28.29 0.70 -10.91
N GLY A 426 28.62 -0.58 -10.74
CA GLY A 426 28.95 -1.18 -9.44
C GLY A 426 27.75 -1.49 -8.54
N LYS A 427 26.50 -1.34 -9.01
CA LYS A 427 25.29 -1.61 -8.24
C LYS A 427 24.41 -2.67 -8.89
N ASN A 428 23.80 -3.54 -8.08
CA ASN A 428 22.80 -4.47 -8.55
C ASN A 428 21.39 -3.82 -8.63
N ILE A 429 20.47 -4.51 -9.27
CA ILE A 429 19.11 -3.98 -9.50
C ILE A 429 18.38 -3.61 -8.20
N CYS A 430 18.57 -4.39 -7.13
CA CYS A 430 17.94 -4.11 -5.83
C CYS A 430 18.54 -2.87 -5.17
N GLN A 431 19.84 -2.67 -5.25
CA GLN A 431 20.50 -1.47 -4.75
C GLN A 431 20.04 -0.23 -5.52
N VAL A 432 19.81 -0.35 -6.83
CA VAL A 432 19.25 0.75 -7.63
C VAL A 432 17.80 1.03 -7.26
N THR A 433 16.97 0.00 -7.06
CA THR A 433 15.56 0.20 -6.68
C THR A 433 15.39 0.70 -5.24
N ALA A 434 16.34 0.43 -4.36
CA ALA A 434 16.35 0.95 -2.98
C ALA A 434 16.72 2.43 -2.88
N MET A 435 17.25 3.03 -3.96
CA MET A 435 17.51 4.47 -4.03
C MET A 435 16.21 5.26 -4.10
N THR A 436 16.22 6.46 -3.56
CA THR A 436 15.17 7.44 -3.81
C THR A 436 15.14 7.82 -5.30
N VAL A 437 14.00 8.32 -5.77
CA VAL A 437 13.85 8.81 -7.15
C VAL A 437 14.93 9.86 -7.47
N ARG A 438 15.21 10.76 -6.52
CA ARG A 438 16.27 11.80 -6.66
C ARG A 438 17.65 11.18 -6.81
N GLU A 439 18.00 10.22 -5.96
CA GLU A 439 19.29 9.51 -6.03
C GLU A 439 19.42 8.68 -7.30
N SER A 440 18.33 8.05 -7.74
CA SER A 440 18.31 7.31 -8.99
C SER A 440 18.56 8.21 -10.20
N LEU A 441 17.95 9.40 -10.24
CA LEU A 441 18.21 10.41 -11.29
C LEU A 441 19.70 10.79 -11.34
N GLN A 442 20.29 11.07 -10.17
CA GLN A 442 21.71 11.40 -10.07
C GLN A 442 22.60 10.23 -10.50
N PHE A 443 22.27 9.00 -10.04
CA PHE A 443 23.01 7.80 -10.40
C PHE A 443 23.04 7.58 -11.91
N PHE A 444 21.89 7.71 -12.61
CA PHE A 444 21.84 7.52 -14.05
C PHE A 444 22.47 8.66 -14.85
N ALA A 445 22.47 9.89 -14.30
CA ALA A 445 23.18 11.04 -14.90
C ALA A 445 24.71 10.87 -14.83
N ASP A 446 25.23 10.33 -13.73
CA ASP A 446 26.67 10.16 -13.49
C ASP A 446 27.20 8.81 -14.01
N LEU A 447 26.33 7.96 -14.57
CA LEU A 447 26.66 6.57 -14.96
C LEU A 447 27.67 6.56 -16.11
N LYS A 448 28.84 6.00 -15.82
CA LYS A 448 29.90 5.80 -16.80
C LYS A 448 29.76 4.41 -17.43
N LEU A 449 29.45 4.37 -18.69
CA LEU A 449 29.31 3.16 -19.50
C LEU A 449 30.39 3.10 -20.59
N THR A 450 30.77 1.90 -20.96
CA THR A 450 31.62 1.67 -22.14
C THR A 450 30.89 2.08 -23.42
N PRO A 451 31.60 2.39 -24.53
CA PRO A 451 30.94 2.79 -25.79
C PRO A 451 29.91 1.76 -26.29
N ARG A 452 30.17 0.46 -26.08
CA ARG A 452 29.23 -0.61 -26.43
C ARG A 452 27.99 -0.58 -25.55
N GLN A 453 28.15 -0.45 -24.24
CA GLN A 453 27.03 -0.35 -23.30
C GLN A 453 26.20 0.91 -23.54
N GLN A 454 26.84 2.05 -23.86
CA GLN A 454 26.14 3.29 -24.19
C GLN A 454 25.23 3.12 -25.41
N LEU A 455 25.69 2.45 -26.47
CA LEU A 455 24.87 2.20 -27.66
C LEU A 455 23.65 1.35 -27.32
N ILE A 456 23.83 0.29 -26.54
CA ILE A 456 22.74 -0.63 -26.12
C ILE A 456 21.76 0.05 -25.17
N ALA A 457 22.27 0.78 -24.19
CA ALA A 457 21.46 1.35 -23.09
C ALA A 457 20.80 2.68 -23.44
N LYS A 458 21.21 3.38 -24.49
CA LYS A 458 20.80 4.76 -24.82
C LYS A 458 19.28 4.99 -24.75
N GLN A 459 18.50 4.15 -25.42
CA GLN A 459 17.05 4.31 -25.46
C GLN A 459 16.40 3.96 -24.11
N VAL A 460 16.88 2.89 -23.46
CA VAL A 460 16.38 2.44 -22.17
C VAL A 460 16.65 3.48 -21.07
N LEU A 461 17.86 4.05 -21.05
CA LEU A 461 18.23 5.11 -20.10
C LEU A 461 17.39 6.38 -20.32
N LYS A 462 17.09 6.74 -21.55
CA LYS A 462 16.19 7.87 -21.87
C LYS A 462 14.82 7.66 -21.24
N GLU A 463 14.24 6.46 -21.38
CA GLU A 463 12.92 6.13 -20.82
C GLU A 463 12.93 6.10 -19.29
N ILE A 464 13.97 5.50 -18.68
CA ILE A 464 14.14 5.48 -17.21
C ILE A 464 14.24 6.91 -16.68
N SER A 465 15.11 7.74 -17.27
CA SER A 465 15.33 9.12 -16.82
C SER A 465 14.07 9.97 -16.98
N ALA A 466 13.33 9.82 -18.07
CA ALA A 466 12.07 10.53 -18.28
C ALA A 466 11.03 10.19 -17.21
N ARG A 467 10.82 8.88 -16.90
CA ARG A 467 9.85 8.44 -15.90
C ARG A 467 10.27 8.86 -14.48
N LEU A 468 11.54 8.78 -14.15
CA LEU A 468 12.08 9.26 -12.87
C LEU A 468 11.89 10.78 -12.74
N GLN A 469 12.10 11.53 -13.82
CA GLN A 469 11.89 12.97 -13.83
C GLN A 469 10.42 13.32 -13.59
N PHE A 470 9.47 12.59 -14.19
CA PHE A 470 8.04 12.82 -13.93
C PHE A 470 7.67 12.54 -12.45
N LEU A 471 8.23 11.49 -11.83
CA LEU A 471 8.03 11.25 -10.39
C LEU A 471 8.59 12.41 -9.55
N ASN A 472 9.74 12.93 -9.90
CA ASN A 472 10.34 14.11 -9.24
C ASN A 472 9.46 15.37 -9.41
N ASP A 473 8.92 15.59 -10.59
CA ASP A 473 8.11 16.76 -10.93
C ASP A 473 6.74 16.77 -10.23
N VAL A 474 6.20 15.60 -9.91
CA VAL A 474 4.97 15.49 -9.09
C VAL A 474 5.26 15.46 -7.57
N GLY A 475 6.50 15.74 -7.14
CA GLY A 475 6.89 15.84 -5.74
C GLY A 475 7.05 14.49 -5.02
N LEU A 476 7.37 13.41 -5.75
CA LEU A 476 7.61 12.07 -5.21
C LEU A 476 9.09 11.68 -5.22
N ASP A 477 9.97 12.66 -5.17
CA ASP A 477 11.42 12.50 -5.24
C ASP A 477 12.05 11.75 -4.05
N TYR A 478 11.33 11.66 -2.93
CA TYR A 478 11.73 10.94 -1.72
C TYR A 478 11.36 9.44 -1.73
N LEU A 479 10.50 8.99 -2.65
CA LEU A 479 10.10 7.57 -2.73
C LEU A 479 11.23 6.72 -3.29
N THR A 480 11.32 5.47 -2.80
CA THR A 480 12.17 4.43 -3.39
C THR A 480 11.37 3.58 -4.37
N LEU A 481 12.03 3.04 -5.40
CA LEU A 481 11.36 2.23 -6.43
C LEU A 481 10.91 0.85 -5.91
N ASP A 482 11.54 0.32 -4.88
CA ASP A 482 11.22 -0.94 -4.21
C ASP A 482 10.07 -0.83 -3.22
N ARG A 483 9.66 0.40 -2.84
CA ARG A 483 8.56 0.61 -1.90
C ARG A 483 7.29 -0.07 -2.38
N SER A 484 6.68 -0.86 -1.49
CA SER A 484 5.44 -1.56 -1.79
C SER A 484 4.30 -0.60 -2.09
N ALA A 485 3.55 -0.85 -3.16
CA ALA A 485 2.39 -0.03 -3.53
C ALA A 485 1.29 -0.01 -2.45
N GLY A 486 1.19 -1.07 -1.65
CA GLY A 486 0.23 -1.15 -0.54
C GLY A 486 0.55 -0.24 0.66
N THR A 487 1.77 0.31 0.74
CA THR A 487 2.20 1.24 1.81
C THR A 487 2.10 2.70 1.41
N LEU A 488 1.65 2.98 0.19
CA LEU A 488 1.49 4.34 -0.32
C LEU A 488 0.21 4.97 0.23
N SER A 489 0.28 6.26 0.54
CA SER A 489 -0.93 7.06 0.78
C SER A 489 -1.77 7.18 -0.50
N GLY A 490 -3.05 7.51 -0.37
CA GLY A 490 -3.92 7.73 -1.52
C GLY A 490 -3.37 8.77 -2.50
N GLY A 491 -2.87 9.89 -1.98
CA GLY A 491 -2.27 10.95 -2.79
C GLY A 491 -0.94 10.55 -3.45
N GLU A 492 -0.08 9.76 -2.78
CA GLU A 492 1.14 9.21 -3.40
C GLU A 492 0.80 8.29 -4.58
N ALA A 493 -0.16 7.37 -4.39
CA ALA A 493 -0.59 6.45 -5.45
C ALA A 493 -1.21 7.18 -6.64
N GLN A 494 -2.01 8.20 -6.40
CA GLN A 494 -2.62 9.02 -7.44
C GLN A 494 -1.54 9.78 -8.25
N ARG A 495 -0.56 10.41 -7.58
CA ARG A 495 0.55 11.09 -8.26
C ARG A 495 1.44 10.15 -9.06
N ILE A 496 1.66 8.92 -8.60
CA ILE A 496 2.36 7.89 -9.39
C ILE A 496 1.59 7.61 -10.68
N ARG A 497 0.27 7.44 -10.62
CA ARG A 497 -0.54 7.26 -11.82
C ARG A 497 -0.47 8.47 -12.76
N LEU A 498 -0.55 9.68 -12.20
CA LEU A 498 -0.41 10.91 -12.97
C LEU A 498 0.95 10.96 -13.68
N ALA A 499 2.04 10.69 -12.97
CA ALA A 499 3.40 10.64 -13.54
C ALA A 499 3.51 9.60 -14.67
N THR A 500 2.91 8.42 -14.50
CA THR A 500 2.89 7.35 -15.51
C THR A 500 2.12 7.80 -16.76
N GLN A 501 0.98 8.48 -16.61
CA GLN A 501 0.18 8.98 -17.74
C GLN A 501 0.88 10.10 -18.51
N ILE A 502 1.53 11.03 -17.81
CA ILE A 502 2.35 12.08 -18.44
C ILE A 502 3.48 11.46 -19.25
N GLY A 503 4.12 10.42 -18.68
CA GLY A 503 5.20 9.66 -19.32
C GLY A 503 4.77 8.98 -20.64
N SER A 504 3.48 8.74 -20.84
CA SER A 504 2.97 8.18 -22.09
C SER A 504 3.01 9.14 -23.27
N GLY A 505 3.16 10.47 -23.03
CA GLY A 505 3.22 11.50 -24.05
C GLY A 505 1.96 11.63 -24.92
N LEU A 506 0.81 11.17 -24.43
CA LEU A 506 -0.46 11.24 -25.16
C LEU A 506 -0.92 12.69 -25.36
N THR A 507 -1.42 12.99 -26.53
CA THR A 507 -1.95 14.31 -26.91
C THR A 507 -3.40 14.20 -27.37
N GLY A 508 -4.19 15.26 -27.17
CA GLY A 508 -5.60 15.28 -27.56
C GLY A 508 -6.50 14.45 -26.65
N VAL A 509 -6.06 14.10 -25.47
CA VAL A 509 -6.77 13.29 -24.47
C VAL A 509 -7.51 14.19 -23.49
N LEU A 510 -8.62 13.69 -22.95
CA LEU A 510 -9.33 14.29 -21.82
C LEU A 510 -8.89 13.61 -20.52
N TYR A 511 -8.16 14.31 -19.67
CA TYR A 511 -7.80 13.84 -18.33
C TYR A 511 -8.81 14.36 -17.31
N ILE A 512 -9.30 13.46 -16.47
CA ILE A 512 -10.19 13.78 -15.36
C ILE A 512 -9.51 13.36 -14.07
N LEU A 513 -9.23 14.34 -13.20
CA LEU A 513 -8.49 14.15 -11.97
C LEU A 513 -9.39 14.45 -10.76
N ASP A 514 -9.32 13.60 -9.74
CA ASP A 514 -10.03 13.75 -8.48
C ASP A 514 -9.07 14.23 -7.40
N GLU A 515 -9.18 15.49 -7.03
CA GLU A 515 -8.43 16.14 -5.94
C GLU A 515 -6.91 15.80 -5.94
N PRO A 516 -6.17 16.11 -7.02
CA PRO A 516 -4.78 15.72 -7.14
C PRO A 516 -3.84 16.42 -6.13
N SER A 517 -4.26 17.50 -5.46
CA SER A 517 -3.52 18.23 -4.43
C SER A 517 -3.54 17.55 -3.06
N ILE A 518 -4.31 16.46 -2.90
CA ILE A 518 -4.50 15.77 -1.61
C ILE A 518 -3.18 15.34 -0.96
N GLY A 519 -3.07 15.60 0.36
CA GLY A 519 -1.90 15.23 1.17
C GLY A 519 -0.60 15.94 0.75
N LEU A 520 -0.70 17.00 -0.07
CA LEU A 520 0.44 17.84 -0.45
C LEU A 520 0.64 19.00 0.52
N HIS A 521 1.89 19.20 0.87
CA HIS A 521 2.30 20.48 1.42
C HIS A 521 2.23 21.56 0.34
N GLN A 522 1.94 22.80 0.69
CA GLN A 522 1.81 23.92 -0.26
C GLN A 522 3.02 24.07 -1.20
N ARG A 523 4.23 23.83 -0.69
CA ARG A 523 5.46 23.81 -1.49
C ARG A 523 5.38 22.83 -2.67
N ASP A 524 4.82 21.65 -2.45
CA ASP A 524 4.79 20.59 -3.46
C ASP A 524 3.60 20.75 -4.40
N ASN A 525 2.55 21.48 -3.97
CA ASN A 525 1.40 21.85 -4.82
C ASN A 525 1.81 22.67 -6.05
N GLY A 526 2.73 23.61 -5.89
CA GLY A 526 3.29 24.39 -7.00
C GLY A 526 3.93 23.53 -8.10
N LYS A 527 4.63 22.44 -7.72
CA LYS A 527 5.21 21.49 -8.68
C LYS A 527 4.11 20.75 -9.45
N LEU A 528 3.09 20.26 -8.74
CA LEU A 528 1.94 19.60 -9.34
C LEU A 528 1.25 20.52 -10.35
N LEU A 529 0.98 21.77 -9.98
CA LEU A 529 0.35 22.75 -10.89
C LEU A 529 1.19 23.00 -12.15
N THR A 530 2.50 23.07 -12.02
CA THR A 530 3.41 23.21 -13.18
C THR A 530 3.29 21.99 -14.09
N THR A 531 3.22 20.81 -13.53
CA THR A 531 3.06 19.54 -14.25
C THR A 531 1.70 19.45 -14.96
N LEU A 532 0.60 19.86 -14.32
CA LEU A 532 -0.72 19.91 -14.92
C LEU A 532 -0.80 20.91 -16.08
N LYS A 533 -0.17 22.09 -15.92
CA LYS A 533 -0.06 23.09 -17.01
C LYS A 533 0.74 22.53 -18.20
N HIS A 534 1.83 21.83 -17.92
CA HIS A 534 2.60 21.17 -18.99
C HIS A 534 1.76 20.14 -19.75
N LEU A 535 0.99 19.31 -19.02
CA LEU A 535 0.10 18.31 -19.62
C LEU A 535 -0.99 18.98 -20.50
N ARG A 536 -1.55 20.11 -20.05
CA ARG A 536 -2.46 20.95 -20.86
C ARG A 536 -1.78 21.48 -22.11
N ASP A 537 -0.58 22.03 -21.98
CA ASP A 537 0.17 22.68 -23.06
C ASP A 537 0.61 21.69 -24.15
N LEU A 538 0.63 20.39 -23.86
CA LEU A 538 0.77 19.32 -24.85
C LEU A 538 -0.49 19.14 -25.74
N GLY A 539 -1.55 19.91 -25.53
CA GLY A 539 -2.79 19.87 -26.32
C GLY A 539 -3.84 18.93 -25.71
N ASN A 540 -3.80 18.70 -24.38
CA ASN A 540 -4.78 17.92 -23.64
C ASN A 540 -5.81 18.81 -22.95
N THR A 541 -7.00 18.27 -22.74
CA THR A 541 -8.03 18.90 -21.90
C THR A 541 -7.98 18.28 -20.51
N LEU A 542 -7.93 19.13 -19.47
CA LEU A 542 -7.91 18.70 -18.09
C LEU A 542 -9.18 19.15 -17.38
N ILE A 543 -9.90 18.21 -16.79
CA ILE A 543 -10.98 18.46 -15.81
C ILE A 543 -10.45 18.04 -14.45
N VAL A 544 -10.41 18.97 -13.51
CA VAL A 544 -9.88 18.74 -12.17
C VAL A 544 -10.99 19.02 -11.16
N VAL A 545 -11.40 18.01 -10.40
CA VAL A 545 -12.28 18.22 -9.25
C VAL A 545 -11.40 18.67 -8.11
N GLU A 546 -11.58 19.92 -7.63
CA GLU A 546 -10.66 20.49 -6.64
C GLU A 546 -11.31 21.51 -5.71
N HIS A 547 -10.68 21.67 -4.54
CA HIS A 547 -11.08 22.61 -3.49
C HIS A 547 -9.96 23.57 -3.09
N ASP A 548 -8.75 23.34 -3.58
CA ASP A 548 -7.56 24.14 -3.27
C ASP A 548 -7.60 25.50 -3.96
N GLU A 549 -7.32 26.55 -3.20
CA GLU A 549 -7.35 27.95 -3.70
C GLU A 549 -6.32 28.20 -4.80
N GLU A 550 -5.08 27.68 -4.64
CA GLU A 550 -4.01 27.86 -5.64
C GLU A 550 -4.36 27.19 -6.98
N THR A 551 -4.97 26.00 -6.90
CA THR A 551 -5.42 25.27 -8.08
C THR A 551 -6.54 25.99 -8.81
N MET A 552 -7.49 26.58 -8.08
CA MET A 552 -8.55 27.39 -8.65
C MET A 552 -8.00 28.65 -9.35
N TYR A 553 -7.01 29.33 -8.77
CA TYR A 553 -6.37 30.47 -9.44
C TYR A 553 -5.51 30.09 -10.65
N ALA A 554 -4.99 28.89 -10.67
CA ALA A 554 -4.19 28.36 -11.76
C ALA A 554 -5.02 27.87 -12.95
N ALA A 555 -6.32 27.65 -12.76
CA ALA A 555 -7.25 27.17 -13.76
C ALA A 555 -7.56 28.22 -14.84
N ASP A 556 -7.77 27.76 -16.07
CA ASP A 556 -8.25 28.61 -17.16
C ASP A 556 -9.73 28.93 -16.98
N GLU A 557 -10.51 27.99 -16.42
CA GLU A 557 -11.94 28.14 -16.15
C GLU A 557 -12.35 27.32 -14.91
N ILE A 558 -13.33 27.83 -14.17
CA ILE A 558 -13.89 27.18 -12.99
C ILE A 558 -15.39 26.97 -13.23
N ILE A 559 -15.90 25.81 -12.85
CA ILE A 559 -17.32 25.48 -12.82
C ILE A 559 -17.67 25.20 -11.35
N ASP A 560 -18.49 26.06 -10.76
CA ASP A 560 -18.95 25.95 -9.38
C ASP A 560 -20.32 25.29 -9.32
N ILE A 561 -20.39 24.12 -8.68
CA ILE A 561 -21.61 23.31 -8.56
C ILE A 561 -22.19 23.43 -7.16
N GLY A 562 -23.47 23.78 -7.08
CA GLY A 562 -24.17 24.00 -5.84
C GLY A 562 -25.67 24.22 -6.05
N PRO A 563 -26.30 25.14 -5.29
CA PRO A 563 -25.72 25.96 -4.19
C PRO A 563 -25.49 25.19 -2.88
N GLY A 564 -26.11 24.01 -2.72
CA GLY A 564 -26.04 23.16 -1.54
C GLY A 564 -25.45 21.78 -1.83
N ALA A 565 -25.74 20.83 -0.96
CA ALA A 565 -25.36 19.42 -1.08
C ALA A 565 -26.63 18.55 -1.25
N GLY A 566 -26.47 17.34 -1.81
CA GLY A 566 -27.56 16.40 -2.04
C GLY A 566 -28.65 16.98 -2.93
N GLU A 567 -29.90 16.94 -2.49
CA GLU A 567 -31.07 17.48 -3.24
C GLU A 567 -31.01 19.01 -3.45
N HIS A 568 -30.29 19.72 -2.60
CA HIS A 568 -30.08 21.16 -2.70
C HIS A 568 -28.86 21.54 -3.56
N GLY A 569 -28.18 20.54 -4.13
CA GLY A 569 -27.07 20.69 -5.06
C GLY A 569 -27.48 20.49 -6.52
N GLY A 570 -26.53 20.15 -7.34
CA GLY A 570 -26.76 19.69 -8.71
C GLY A 570 -27.00 20.77 -9.76
N GLU A 571 -26.77 22.04 -9.44
CA GLU A 571 -26.91 23.18 -10.35
C GLU A 571 -25.55 23.82 -10.62
N VAL A 572 -25.38 24.41 -11.81
CA VAL A 572 -24.20 25.25 -12.11
C VAL A 572 -24.48 26.65 -11.57
N VAL A 573 -23.84 26.97 -10.44
CA VAL A 573 -24.03 28.27 -9.77
C VAL A 573 -23.26 29.37 -10.46
N ALA A 574 -22.04 29.05 -10.92
CA ALA A 574 -21.19 30.01 -11.61
C ALA A 574 -20.19 29.28 -12.54
N GLN A 575 -19.86 29.93 -13.65
CA GLN A 575 -18.86 29.47 -14.60
C GLN A 575 -18.01 30.61 -15.13
N GLY A 576 -16.68 30.42 -15.14
CA GLY A 576 -15.73 31.39 -15.67
C GLY A 576 -14.40 31.41 -14.92
N THR A 577 -13.65 32.48 -15.05
CA THR A 577 -12.39 32.68 -14.32
C THR A 577 -12.62 32.89 -12.81
N ALA A 578 -11.59 32.69 -11.99
CA ALA A 578 -11.65 32.93 -10.54
C ALA A 578 -12.22 34.33 -10.20
N GLU A 579 -11.86 35.35 -10.97
CA GLU A 579 -12.36 36.71 -10.76
C GLU A 579 -13.88 36.84 -11.01
N LYS A 580 -14.43 36.11 -12.01
CA LYS A 580 -15.88 36.08 -12.22
C LYS A 580 -16.60 35.35 -11.08
N ILE A 581 -16.05 34.21 -10.64
CA ILE A 581 -16.64 33.42 -9.53
C ILE A 581 -16.75 34.28 -8.25
N LYS A 582 -15.75 35.09 -7.93
CA LYS A 582 -15.73 35.99 -6.77
C LYS A 582 -16.92 36.97 -6.75
N GLN A 583 -17.40 37.37 -7.94
CA GLN A 583 -18.47 38.36 -8.09
C GLN A 583 -19.87 37.77 -7.91
N VAL A 584 -20.01 36.45 -8.02
CA VAL A 584 -21.29 35.76 -7.91
C VAL A 584 -21.69 35.64 -6.43
N GLU A 585 -22.78 36.29 -6.02
CA GLU A 585 -23.23 36.31 -4.62
C GLU A 585 -23.67 34.92 -4.13
N GLN A 586 -24.30 34.14 -5.00
CA GLN A 586 -24.84 32.83 -4.67
C GLN A 586 -23.74 31.75 -4.55
N SER A 587 -22.54 32.04 -5.09
CA SER A 587 -21.42 31.11 -5.01
C SER A 587 -20.79 31.09 -3.63
N VAL A 588 -20.90 29.95 -2.95
CA VAL A 588 -20.21 29.73 -1.68
C VAL A 588 -18.70 29.76 -1.86
N THR A 589 -18.19 29.13 -2.92
CA THR A 589 -16.79 29.17 -3.32
C THR A 589 -16.34 30.63 -3.55
N GLY A 590 -17.12 31.39 -4.32
CA GLY A 590 -16.84 32.81 -4.57
C GLY A 590 -16.84 33.67 -3.30
N ALA A 591 -17.67 33.35 -2.32
CA ALA A 591 -17.69 34.04 -1.05
C ALA A 591 -16.40 33.89 -0.24
N TYR A 592 -15.78 32.68 -0.27
CA TYR A 592 -14.48 32.45 0.38
C TYR A 592 -13.32 33.04 -0.45
N LEU A 593 -13.30 32.83 -1.76
CA LEU A 593 -12.26 33.40 -2.64
C LEU A 593 -12.21 34.93 -2.60
N SER A 594 -13.36 35.59 -2.41
CA SER A 594 -13.42 37.06 -2.30
C SER A 594 -13.15 37.58 -0.87
N GLY A 595 -13.09 36.70 0.13
CA GLY A 595 -12.95 37.07 1.55
C GLY A 595 -14.23 37.56 2.20
N ARG A 596 -15.39 37.47 1.52
CA ARG A 596 -16.72 37.77 2.14
C ARG A 596 -17.03 36.78 3.27
N LYS A 597 -16.57 35.52 3.12
CA LYS A 597 -16.53 34.50 4.19
C LYS A 597 -15.08 34.11 4.41
N PHE A 598 -14.73 33.84 5.65
CA PHE A 598 -13.35 33.46 6.01
C PHE A 598 -13.33 32.64 7.28
N ILE A 599 -12.28 31.86 7.48
CA ILE A 599 -11.96 31.16 8.71
C ILE A 599 -11.09 32.08 9.56
N ALA A 600 -11.61 32.48 10.73
CA ALA A 600 -10.98 33.49 11.59
C ALA A 600 -9.76 32.93 12.33
N VAL A 601 -8.73 33.76 12.50
CA VAL A 601 -7.57 33.45 13.34
C VAL A 601 -7.92 33.81 14.79
N PRO A 602 -7.71 32.95 15.81
CA PRO A 602 -7.94 33.27 17.21
C PRO A 602 -7.06 34.43 17.68
N LYS A 603 -7.64 35.45 18.31
CA LYS A 603 -6.85 36.55 18.91
C LYS A 603 -5.97 36.10 20.07
N LYS A 604 -6.42 35.11 20.82
CA LYS A 604 -5.68 34.53 21.94
C LYS A 604 -5.60 33.01 21.72
N ARG A 605 -4.41 32.48 21.78
CA ARG A 605 -4.22 31.05 21.79
C ARG A 605 -4.44 30.49 23.20
N ARG A 606 -5.01 29.29 23.28
CA ARG A 606 -5.09 28.54 24.54
C ARG A 606 -3.68 28.25 25.02
N GLN A 607 -3.50 28.27 26.34
CA GLN A 607 -2.22 27.89 26.95
C GLN A 607 -2.30 26.48 27.53
N CYS A 608 -1.20 25.74 27.43
CA CYS A 608 -1.09 24.43 28.06
C CYS A 608 -1.20 24.58 29.60
N ASP A 609 -1.91 23.66 30.22
CA ASP A 609 -2.09 23.56 31.67
C ASP A 609 -0.92 22.88 32.37
N GLY A 610 0.17 22.60 31.65
CA GLY A 610 1.38 21.93 32.15
C GLY A 610 1.41 20.43 31.93
N ARG A 611 0.36 19.84 31.35
CA ARG A 611 0.33 18.41 30.97
C ARG A 611 0.87 18.21 29.57
N TYR A 612 1.82 17.30 29.41
CA TYR A 612 2.44 16.98 28.14
C TYR A 612 2.50 15.47 27.93
N LEU A 613 2.44 15.04 26.68
CA LEU A 613 2.93 13.75 26.21
C LEU A 613 4.29 13.98 25.58
N THR A 614 5.34 13.37 26.12
CA THR A 614 6.69 13.55 25.62
C THR A 614 7.24 12.24 25.07
N ILE A 615 7.44 12.19 23.75
CA ILE A 615 8.09 11.09 23.05
C ILE A 615 9.58 11.34 23.08
N LYS A 616 10.37 10.40 23.58
CA LYS A 616 11.83 10.46 23.64
C LYS A 616 12.44 9.43 22.69
N GLY A 617 13.50 9.86 21.98
CA GLY A 617 14.30 8.97 21.15
C GLY A 617 13.57 8.37 19.97
N ALA A 618 12.61 9.08 19.33
CA ALA A 618 11.90 8.59 18.17
C ALA A 618 12.87 8.41 16.98
N ARG A 619 13.07 7.16 16.52
CA ARG A 619 14.06 6.81 15.48
C ARG A 619 13.52 5.82 14.43
N ALA A 620 12.21 5.55 14.45
CA ALA A 620 11.57 4.69 13.48
C ALA A 620 11.57 5.32 12.08
N ASN A 621 11.72 4.50 11.04
CA ASN A 621 11.76 4.90 9.64
C ASN A 621 12.81 6.01 9.41
N ASN A 622 12.37 7.20 8.96
CA ASN A 622 13.27 8.33 8.69
C ASN A 622 13.47 9.27 9.88
N LEU A 623 12.88 9.01 11.04
CA LEU A 623 13.03 9.87 12.22
C LEU A 623 14.46 9.79 12.79
N LYS A 624 15.03 10.95 13.10
CA LYS A 624 16.45 11.10 13.49
C LYS A 624 16.62 11.27 14.99
N ASN A 625 16.17 10.29 15.78
CA ASN A 625 16.32 10.27 17.24
C ASN A 625 15.80 11.58 17.89
N ILE A 626 14.57 11.96 17.53
CA ILE A 626 13.98 13.22 17.96
C ILE A 626 13.19 13.08 19.28
N ASN A 627 13.19 14.16 20.05
CA ASN A 627 12.35 14.31 21.23
C ASN A 627 11.24 15.33 20.92
N VAL A 628 9.99 14.92 21.17
CA VAL A 628 8.82 15.77 20.85
C VAL A 628 7.88 15.80 22.04
N SER A 629 7.55 17.00 22.51
CA SER A 629 6.57 17.23 23.56
C SER A 629 5.29 17.80 22.99
N ILE A 630 4.17 17.13 23.23
CA ILE A 630 2.85 17.45 22.75
C ILE A 630 2.01 17.95 23.93
N PRO A 631 1.59 19.22 23.94
CA PRO A 631 0.74 19.75 25.02
C PRO A 631 -0.65 19.14 24.97
N LEU A 632 -1.22 18.80 26.13
CA LEU A 632 -2.56 18.27 26.27
C LEU A 632 -3.59 19.41 26.46
N GLY A 633 -4.88 19.11 26.16
CA GLY A 633 -5.99 20.07 26.24
C GLY A 633 -5.96 21.18 25.17
N LEU A 634 -5.23 20.98 24.09
CA LEU A 634 -5.08 21.93 23.00
C LEU A 634 -5.39 21.31 21.63
N LEU A 635 -5.62 22.18 20.64
CA LEU A 635 -5.59 21.80 19.21
C LEU A 635 -4.13 21.88 18.75
N THR A 636 -3.47 20.71 18.66
CA THR A 636 -2.10 20.58 18.19
C THR A 636 -2.10 20.09 16.75
N VAL A 637 -1.43 20.81 15.85
CA VAL A 637 -1.28 20.41 14.45
C VAL A 637 0.15 19.95 14.18
N VAL A 638 0.28 18.74 13.64
CA VAL A 638 1.57 18.18 13.19
C VAL A 638 1.69 18.38 11.69
N THR A 639 2.66 19.15 11.29
CA THR A 639 2.84 19.60 9.91
C THR A 639 4.26 19.33 9.40
N GLY A 640 4.52 19.59 8.14
CA GLY A 640 5.78 19.37 7.46
C GLY A 640 5.57 18.81 6.05
N VAL A 641 6.58 18.82 5.21
CA VAL A 641 6.50 18.31 3.84
C VAL A 641 6.09 16.83 3.76
N SER A 642 5.61 16.39 2.60
CA SER A 642 5.27 14.97 2.39
C SER A 642 6.50 14.09 2.64
N GLY A 643 6.31 12.95 3.35
CA GLY A 643 7.41 12.05 3.72
C GLY A 643 8.34 12.54 4.84
N SER A 644 8.02 13.62 5.58
CA SER A 644 8.86 14.15 6.68
C SER A 644 8.82 13.32 7.97
N GLY A 645 7.95 12.28 8.07
CA GLY A 645 7.85 11.39 9.23
C GLY A 645 6.69 11.67 10.17
N LYS A 646 5.70 12.50 9.77
CA LYS A 646 4.52 12.85 10.59
C LYS A 646 3.71 11.64 11.05
N SER A 647 3.30 10.80 10.11
CA SER A 647 2.50 9.59 10.41
C SER A 647 3.29 8.58 11.23
N THR A 648 4.60 8.44 10.99
CA THR A 648 5.48 7.60 11.82
C THR A 648 5.51 8.07 13.26
N LEU A 649 5.65 9.38 13.51
CA LEU A 649 5.69 9.94 14.86
C LEU A 649 4.35 9.77 15.59
N ILE A 650 3.23 10.06 14.91
CA ILE A 650 1.91 10.15 15.55
C ILE A 650 1.19 8.80 15.51
N ASN A 651 1.14 8.11 14.35
CA ASN A 651 0.38 6.87 14.21
C ASN A 651 1.21 5.66 14.69
N ASP A 652 2.46 5.49 14.17
CA ASP A 652 3.23 4.28 14.43
C ASP A 652 3.84 4.28 15.86
N ILE A 653 4.21 5.44 16.41
CA ILE A 653 4.80 5.53 17.75
C ILE A 653 3.74 5.91 18.77
N LEU A 654 3.17 7.13 18.73
CA LEU A 654 2.31 7.66 19.78
C LEU A 654 1.00 6.91 19.92
N TYR A 655 0.25 6.77 18.82
CA TYR A 655 -1.04 6.09 18.85
C TYR A 655 -0.89 4.63 19.28
N ASN A 656 0.06 3.90 18.68
CA ASN A 656 0.27 2.49 18.99
C ASN A 656 0.63 2.31 20.48
N ALA A 657 1.50 3.17 21.04
CA ALA A 657 1.87 3.10 22.45
C ALA A 657 0.68 3.41 23.37
N LEU A 658 -0.12 4.44 23.08
CA LEU A 658 -1.32 4.78 23.81
C LEU A 658 -2.36 3.65 23.74
N ALA A 659 -2.60 3.10 22.56
CA ALA A 659 -3.57 2.02 22.33
C ALA A 659 -3.18 0.74 23.07
N VAL A 660 -1.91 0.38 23.08
CA VAL A 660 -1.41 -0.76 23.85
C VAL A 660 -1.63 -0.55 25.35
N LYS A 661 -1.24 0.63 25.88
CA LYS A 661 -1.32 0.91 27.31
C LYS A 661 -2.75 1.08 27.81
N LEU A 662 -3.59 1.81 27.07
CA LEU A 662 -4.94 2.19 27.52
C LEU A 662 -6.02 1.17 27.14
N HIS A 663 -5.86 0.49 26.02
CA HIS A 663 -6.89 -0.41 25.48
C HIS A 663 -6.44 -1.87 25.38
N GLY A 664 -5.18 -2.18 25.75
CA GLY A 664 -4.62 -3.52 25.58
C GLY A 664 -4.59 -3.96 24.10
N ALA A 665 -4.45 -2.98 23.18
CA ALA A 665 -4.42 -3.26 21.75
C ALA A 665 -3.17 -4.08 21.39
N ARG A 666 -3.32 -4.98 20.42
CA ARG A 666 -2.26 -5.86 19.91
C ARG A 666 -1.43 -5.15 18.85
N LEU A 667 -0.89 -4.00 19.21
CA LEU A 667 -0.07 -3.17 18.32
C LEU A 667 1.35 -3.12 18.87
N ARG A 668 2.31 -2.95 17.99
CA ARG A 668 3.70 -2.73 18.36
C ARG A 668 4.06 -1.28 18.09
N PRO A 669 4.38 -0.47 19.11
CA PRO A 669 4.92 0.86 18.86
C PRO A 669 6.23 0.78 18.10
N ALA A 670 6.41 1.66 17.12
CA ALA A 670 7.64 1.73 16.36
C ALA A 670 8.82 2.25 17.23
N GLU A 671 10.04 2.16 16.75
CA GLU A 671 11.26 2.38 17.54
C GLU A 671 11.32 3.77 18.21
N HIS A 672 11.37 3.78 19.54
CA HIS A 672 11.56 4.95 20.42
C HIS A 672 12.11 4.51 21.77
N ASP A 673 12.60 5.44 22.58
CA ASP A 673 13.12 5.11 23.90
C ASP A 673 12.00 5.01 24.94
N SER A 674 11.17 6.05 25.09
CA SER A 674 10.07 6.11 26.05
C SER A 674 9.05 7.17 25.69
N ILE A 675 7.85 7.06 26.29
CA ILE A 675 6.81 8.10 26.23
C ILE A 675 6.42 8.43 27.67
N GLU A 676 6.59 9.70 28.05
CA GLU A 676 6.20 10.24 29.35
C GLU A 676 4.84 10.92 29.28
N GLY A 677 4.12 10.96 30.40
CA GLY A 677 2.82 11.64 30.52
C GLY A 677 1.62 10.79 30.13
N LEU A 678 1.80 9.48 29.91
CA LEU A 678 0.72 8.57 29.54
C LEU A 678 -0.39 8.44 30.61
N GLU A 679 -0.07 8.75 31.86
CA GLU A 679 -1.01 8.78 33.00
C GLU A 679 -2.02 9.94 32.93
N ASN A 680 -1.74 10.94 32.11
CA ASN A 680 -2.65 12.08 31.91
C ASN A 680 -3.77 11.79 30.91
N VAL A 681 -3.78 10.61 30.29
CA VAL A 681 -4.71 10.23 29.23
C VAL A 681 -5.51 9.00 29.65
N ASP A 682 -6.83 9.08 29.53
CA ASP A 682 -7.76 7.99 29.86
C ASP A 682 -8.13 7.18 28.60
N LYS A 683 -8.18 7.81 27.45
CA LYS A 683 -8.64 7.21 26.19
C LYS A 683 -7.91 7.83 24.99
N VAL A 684 -7.58 7.00 24.01
CA VAL A 684 -7.10 7.44 22.70
C VAL A 684 -8.07 7.01 21.62
N ILE A 685 -8.33 7.89 20.66
CA ILE A 685 -9.22 7.65 19.53
C ILE A 685 -8.47 8.06 18.27
N ASN A 686 -8.26 7.10 17.37
CA ASN A 686 -7.69 7.36 16.05
C ASN A 686 -8.82 7.46 15.02
N ILE A 687 -8.86 8.56 14.30
CA ILE A 687 -9.84 8.85 13.27
C ILE A 687 -9.10 8.97 11.94
N ASP A 688 -8.96 7.84 11.26
CA ASP A 688 -8.33 7.70 9.97
C ASP A 688 -9.35 7.60 8.82
N GLN A 689 -8.87 7.60 7.60
CA GLN A 689 -9.68 7.51 6.38
C GLN A 689 -10.12 6.07 6.03
N SER A 690 -9.83 5.08 6.88
CA SER A 690 -10.24 3.70 6.64
C SER A 690 -11.78 3.57 6.64
N PRO A 691 -12.36 2.67 5.84
CA PRO A 691 -13.81 2.45 5.79
C PRO A 691 -14.40 2.13 7.17
N ILE A 692 -15.63 2.58 7.43
CA ILE A 692 -16.39 2.26 8.66
C ILE A 692 -16.86 0.79 8.72
N GLY A 693 -16.60 0.03 7.67
CA GLY A 693 -16.87 -1.40 7.58
C GLY A 693 -16.54 -1.93 6.20
N ARG A 694 -16.35 -3.24 6.11
CA ARG A 694 -15.92 -3.94 4.87
C ARG A 694 -17.06 -4.57 4.07
N THR A 695 -18.27 -4.53 4.59
CA THR A 695 -19.45 -5.15 3.98
C THR A 695 -20.52 -4.13 3.67
N PRO A 696 -21.42 -4.39 2.68
CA PRO A 696 -22.54 -3.52 2.38
C PRO A 696 -23.53 -3.33 3.55
N ARG A 697 -23.46 -4.16 4.61
CA ARG A 697 -24.29 -4.05 5.83
C ARG A 697 -23.84 -2.92 6.75
N SER A 698 -22.56 -2.58 6.72
CA SER A 698 -22.06 -1.46 7.49
C SER A 698 -22.53 -0.17 6.83
N ASN A 699 -23.12 0.73 7.60
CA ASN A 699 -23.63 2.02 7.13
C ASN A 699 -23.55 3.09 8.25
N PRO A 700 -23.77 4.37 7.94
CA PRO A 700 -23.73 5.46 8.92
C PRO A 700 -24.64 5.22 10.13
N ALA A 701 -25.88 4.73 9.92
CA ALA A 701 -26.82 4.51 11.00
C ALA A 701 -26.38 3.43 11.99
N THR A 702 -25.78 2.34 11.49
CA THR A 702 -25.28 1.24 12.35
C THR A 702 -24.00 1.66 13.08
N TYR A 703 -23.09 2.35 12.40
CA TYR A 703 -21.81 2.74 12.98
C TYR A 703 -21.96 3.75 14.13
N THR A 704 -22.84 4.74 13.97
CA THR A 704 -23.13 5.74 15.02
C THR A 704 -24.02 5.18 16.12
N GLY A 705 -24.59 3.99 15.93
CA GLY A 705 -25.53 3.36 16.86
C GLY A 705 -26.88 4.06 16.95
N VAL A 706 -27.24 4.93 15.99
CA VAL A 706 -28.59 5.53 15.91
C VAL A 706 -29.62 4.50 15.50
N PHE A 707 -29.22 3.51 14.71
CA PHE A 707 -30.09 2.47 14.20
C PHE A 707 -30.69 1.59 15.30
N ASP A 708 -30.01 1.39 16.42
CA ASP A 708 -30.54 0.65 17.56
C ASP A 708 -31.77 1.31 18.16
N PHE A 709 -31.74 2.65 18.32
CA PHE A 709 -32.89 3.42 18.78
C PHE A 709 -34.03 3.44 17.75
N ILE A 710 -33.71 3.48 16.46
CA ILE A 710 -34.71 3.40 15.39
C ILE A 710 -35.40 2.03 15.41
N ARG A 711 -34.67 0.93 15.56
CA ARG A 711 -35.26 -0.42 15.67
C ARG A 711 -36.12 -0.58 16.91
N GLU A 712 -35.71 -0.02 18.04
CA GLU A 712 -36.48 0.02 19.27
C GLU A 712 -37.80 0.76 19.05
N LEU A 713 -37.72 1.94 18.40
CA LEU A 713 -38.92 2.74 18.06
C LEU A 713 -39.91 1.96 17.19
N PHE A 714 -39.43 1.31 16.12
CA PHE A 714 -40.30 0.51 15.26
C PHE A 714 -40.95 -0.66 16.00
N SER A 715 -40.27 -1.30 16.93
CA SER A 715 -40.82 -2.38 17.78
C SER A 715 -41.94 -1.91 18.73
N GLN A 716 -41.99 -0.59 19.00
CA GLN A 716 -42.99 0.01 19.88
C GLN A 716 -44.24 0.48 19.14
N THR A 717 -44.26 0.42 17.82
CA THR A 717 -45.46 0.76 17.00
C THR A 717 -46.60 -0.23 17.29
N ASN A 718 -47.83 0.23 17.10
CA ASN A 718 -49.02 -0.61 17.31
C ASN A 718 -49.03 -1.85 16.42
N GLU A 719 -48.63 -1.68 15.14
CA GLU A 719 -48.53 -2.77 14.16
C GLU A 719 -47.52 -3.82 14.56
N ALA A 720 -46.31 -3.41 15.05
CA ALA A 720 -45.29 -4.32 15.53
C ALA A 720 -45.73 -5.09 16.79
N LYS A 721 -46.39 -4.41 17.73
CA LYS A 721 -46.91 -5.01 18.97
C LYS A 721 -48.01 -6.04 18.68
N MET A 722 -48.93 -5.74 17.77
CA MET A 722 -50.00 -6.67 17.37
C MET A 722 -49.42 -7.95 16.74
N ARG A 723 -48.30 -7.87 16.04
CA ARG A 723 -47.60 -8.98 15.38
C ARG A 723 -46.55 -9.65 16.28
N GLY A 724 -46.31 -9.13 17.49
CA GLY A 724 -45.32 -9.65 18.42
C GLY A 724 -43.87 -9.39 17.98
N TYR A 725 -43.66 -8.38 17.14
CA TYR A 725 -42.31 -8.05 16.58
C TYR A 725 -41.48 -7.31 17.61
N LYS A 726 -40.32 -7.89 17.91
CA LYS A 726 -39.29 -7.28 18.77
C LYS A 726 -38.26 -6.49 17.91
N ALA A 727 -37.41 -5.69 18.54
CA ALA A 727 -36.37 -4.89 17.87
C ALA A 727 -35.44 -5.72 16.94
N GLY A 728 -35.23 -7.02 17.25
CA GLY A 728 -34.49 -7.94 16.39
C GLY A 728 -35.12 -8.19 15.00
N ARG A 729 -36.46 -8.07 14.89
CA ARG A 729 -37.18 -8.20 13.61
C ARG A 729 -36.77 -7.10 12.62
N PHE A 730 -36.47 -5.93 13.12
CA PHE A 730 -36.08 -4.75 12.35
C PHE A 730 -34.56 -4.66 12.11
N SER A 731 -33.84 -5.77 12.36
CA SER A 731 -32.41 -5.86 12.02
C SER A 731 -32.21 -6.63 10.71
N PHE A 732 -31.54 -6.02 9.75
CA PHE A 732 -31.14 -6.68 8.50
C PHE A 732 -29.99 -7.69 8.69
N ASN A 733 -29.37 -7.77 9.88
CA ASN A 733 -28.33 -8.74 10.22
C ASN A 733 -28.89 -10.06 10.78
N VAL A 734 -30.12 -10.05 11.32
CA VAL A 734 -30.73 -11.19 12.02
C VAL A 734 -31.78 -11.87 11.14
N LYS A 735 -31.82 -13.21 11.17
CA LYS A 735 -32.87 -13.98 10.48
C LYS A 735 -34.26 -13.61 10.99
N GLY A 736 -35.25 -13.68 10.12
CA GLY A 736 -36.66 -13.45 10.44
C GLY A 736 -37.20 -12.11 9.89
N GLY A 737 -36.44 -11.02 9.91
CA GLY A 737 -36.90 -9.72 9.36
C GLY A 737 -36.20 -9.31 8.06
N ARG A 738 -35.00 -9.86 7.80
CA ARG A 738 -34.22 -9.54 6.62
C ARG A 738 -34.68 -10.28 5.38
N CYS A 739 -34.35 -9.76 4.22
CA CYS A 739 -34.43 -10.49 2.97
C CYS A 739 -33.46 -11.68 3.00
N GLU A 740 -33.94 -12.90 2.83
CA GLU A 740 -33.06 -14.09 2.89
C GLU A 740 -32.30 -14.31 1.56
N ALA A 741 -32.75 -13.74 0.43
CA ALA A 741 -32.06 -13.84 -0.85
C ALA A 741 -30.71 -13.13 -0.81
N CYS A 742 -30.68 -11.87 -0.38
CA CYS A 742 -29.43 -11.10 -0.19
C CYS A 742 -28.91 -11.15 1.25
N LYS A 743 -29.53 -11.90 2.15
CA LYS A 743 -29.18 -11.99 3.57
C LYS A 743 -29.08 -10.64 4.29
N GLY A 744 -29.79 -9.62 3.80
CA GLY A 744 -29.82 -8.28 4.35
C GLY A 744 -28.80 -7.29 3.74
N ASP A 745 -28.02 -7.70 2.74
CA ASP A 745 -27.06 -6.84 2.05
C ASP A 745 -27.75 -5.77 1.18
N GLY A 746 -28.97 -6.06 0.69
CA GLY A 746 -29.68 -5.23 -0.28
C GLY A 746 -29.17 -5.38 -1.72
N VAL A 747 -27.98 -5.94 -1.87
CA VAL A 747 -27.29 -6.17 -3.15
C VAL A 747 -26.77 -7.60 -3.24
N ASN A 748 -26.63 -8.09 -4.46
CA ASN A 748 -25.95 -9.34 -4.77
C ASN A 748 -24.55 -9.02 -5.31
N LYS A 749 -23.53 -9.62 -4.73
CA LYS A 749 -22.15 -9.52 -5.20
C LYS A 749 -21.95 -10.53 -6.33
N ILE A 750 -21.52 -10.04 -7.48
CA ILE A 750 -21.10 -10.86 -8.62
C ILE A 750 -19.58 -10.80 -8.67
N GLU A 751 -18.92 -11.91 -8.35
CA GLU A 751 -17.47 -12.00 -8.38
C GLU A 751 -16.97 -12.12 -9.83
N MET A 752 -16.10 -11.21 -10.21
CA MET A 752 -15.49 -11.14 -11.53
C MET A 752 -14.01 -11.51 -11.41
N ASN A 753 -13.61 -12.67 -11.93
CA ASN A 753 -12.28 -13.26 -11.74
C ASN A 753 -11.09 -12.33 -12.11
N PHE A 754 -11.25 -11.37 -13.00
CA PHE A 754 -10.19 -10.46 -13.47
C PHE A 754 -10.59 -8.98 -13.42
N LEU A 755 -11.81 -8.67 -12.99
CA LEU A 755 -12.36 -7.32 -12.89
C LEU A 755 -12.81 -7.07 -11.44
N PRO A 756 -13.01 -5.82 -11.03
CA PRO A 756 -13.63 -5.50 -9.74
C PRO A 756 -15.00 -6.15 -9.62
N ASP A 757 -15.33 -6.63 -8.42
CA ASP A 757 -16.63 -7.22 -8.12
C ASP A 757 -17.76 -6.22 -8.42
N VAL A 758 -18.83 -6.70 -9.03
CA VAL A 758 -20.02 -5.89 -9.34
C VAL A 758 -21.11 -6.15 -8.30
N TYR A 759 -21.71 -5.09 -7.80
CA TYR A 759 -22.82 -5.16 -6.86
C TYR A 759 -24.11 -4.75 -7.57
N VAL A 760 -25.04 -5.69 -7.68
CA VAL A 760 -26.33 -5.47 -8.34
C VAL A 760 -27.44 -5.46 -7.28
N PRO A 761 -28.45 -4.57 -7.35
CA PRO A 761 -29.59 -4.60 -6.43
C PRO A 761 -30.23 -5.99 -6.37
N CYS A 762 -30.61 -6.43 -5.18
CA CYS A 762 -31.24 -7.72 -4.99
C CYS A 762 -32.61 -7.76 -5.70
N GLU A 763 -32.83 -8.73 -6.57
CA GLU A 763 -34.08 -8.90 -7.37
C GLU A 763 -35.32 -9.14 -6.51
N VAL A 764 -35.16 -9.63 -5.27
CA VAL A 764 -36.26 -9.96 -4.36
C VAL A 764 -36.70 -8.76 -3.52
N CYS A 765 -35.75 -8.01 -2.96
CA CYS A 765 -36.05 -6.87 -2.09
C CYS A 765 -35.80 -5.52 -2.74
N HIS A 766 -35.28 -5.48 -3.96
CA HIS A 766 -34.99 -4.25 -4.73
C HIS A 766 -34.19 -3.21 -3.92
N GLY A 767 -33.23 -3.67 -3.11
CA GLY A 767 -32.41 -2.80 -2.27
C GLY A 767 -32.95 -2.58 -0.83
N ALA A 768 -34.21 -2.90 -0.56
CA ALA A 768 -34.87 -2.61 0.73
C ALA A 768 -34.29 -3.41 1.94
N ARG A 769 -33.48 -4.45 1.73
CA ARG A 769 -32.81 -5.28 2.75
C ARG A 769 -33.71 -6.15 3.61
N TYR A 770 -35.03 -5.90 3.67
CA TYR A 770 -36.01 -6.57 4.51
C TYR A 770 -36.96 -7.45 3.72
N ASN A 771 -37.63 -8.35 4.41
CA ASN A 771 -38.76 -9.12 3.84
C ASN A 771 -40.03 -8.28 3.86
N ARG A 772 -41.03 -8.68 3.06
CA ARG A 772 -42.29 -7.98 2.88
C ARG A 772 -43.01 -7.73 4.21
N ASP A 773 -43.12 -8.74 5.08
CA ASP A 773 -43.86 -8.64 6.35
C ASP A 773 -43.25 -7.54 7.30
N THR A 774 -41.94 -7.38 7.29
CA THR A 774 -41.26 -6.34 8.09
C THR A 774 -41.55 -4.96 7.54
N LEU A 775 -41.65 -4.82 6.20
CA LEU A 775 -41.93 -3.56 5.52
C LEU A 775 -43.41 -3.12 5.65
N GLU A 776 -44.31 -3.98 6.12
CA GLU A 776 -45.71 -3.61 6.43
C GLU A 776 -45.83 -2.79 7.75
N VAL A 777 -44.77 -2.69 8.55
CA VAL A 777 -44.77 -1.89 9.77
C VAL A 777 -44.32 -0.46 9.46
N HIS A 778 -45.17 0.51 9.85
CA HIS A 778 -44.91 1.91 9.55
C HIS A 778 -44.78 2.77 10.84
N TYR A 779 -43.91 3.75 10.76
CA TYR A 779 -43.85 4.84 11.72
C TYR A 779 -44.00 6.20 10.99
N LYS A 780 -45.03 6.95 11.31
CA LYS A 780 -45.40 8.18 10.58
C LYS A 780 -45.49 7.99 9.07
N GLY A 781 -46.02 6.82 8.62
CA GLY A 781 -46.21 6.48 7.21
C GLY A 781 -44.95 6.05 6.47
N LYS A 782 -43.82 5.87 7.14
CA LYS A 782 -42.55 5.39 6.57
C LYS A 782 -42.20 4.02 7.11
N THR A 783 -41.70 3.14 6.25
CA THR A 783 -41.12 1.84 6.60
C THR A 783 -39.71 2.01 7.14
N ILE A 784 -39.14 0.98 7.75
CA ILE A 784 -37.77 1.02 8.20
C ILE A 784 -36.76 1.11 7.03
N ALA A 785 -37.11 0.61 5.85
CA ALA A 785 -36.30 0.76 4.64
C ALA A 785 -36.31 2.23 4.16
N ASP A 786 -37.48 2.88 4.15
CA ASP A 786 -37.60 4.30 3.80
C ASP A 786 -36.77 5.18 4.74
N VAL A 787 -36.70 4.83 6.03
CA VAL A 787 -35.88 5.56 7.02
C VAL A 787 -34.38 5.38 6.72
N LEU A 788 -33.95 4.19 6.28
CA LEU A 788 -32.56 3.97 5.88
C LEU A 788 -32.20 4.72 4.59
N ASP A 789 -33.19 4.95 3.74
CA ASP A 789 -33.04 5.70 2.48
C ASP A 789 -33.11 7.22 2.67
N MET A 790 -33.55 7.71 3.83
CA MET A 790 -33.50 9.13 4.16
C MET A 790 -32.07 9.63 4.23
N THR A 791 -31.86 10.86 3.78
CA THR A 791 -30.65 11.62 4.09
C THR A 791 -30.60 11.94 5.59
N VAL A 792 -29.40 12.24 6.10
CA VAL A 792 -29.25 12.65 7.52
C VAL A 792 -30.09 13.87 7.84
N SER A 793 -30.14 14.89 6.95
CA SER A 793 -30.93 16.11 7.15
C SER A 793 -32.44 15.82 7.19
N GLU A 794 -32.96 14.98 6.26
CA GLU A 794 -34.38 14.57 6.30
C GLU A 794 -34.69 13.78 7.57
N ALA A 795 -33.80 12.88 7.98
CA ALA A 795 -33.98 12.11 9.20
C ALA A 795 -33.93 12.98 10.46
N CYS A 796 -33.08 14.03 10.48
CA CYS A 796 -33.08 15.03 11.55
C CYS A 796 -34.44 15.69 11.73
N GLU A 797 -35.05 16.15 10.65
CA GLU A 797 -36.39 16.76 10.71
C GLU A 797 -37.48 15.73 11.06
N PHE A 798 -37.41 14.51 10.46
CA PHE A 798 -38.38 13.43 10.72
C PHE A 798 -38.40 12.99 12.19
N PHE A 799 -37.23 12.92 12.85
CA PHE A 799 -37.08 12.49 14.23
C PHE A 799 -36.91 13.63 15.23
N LYS A 800 -37.16 14.87 14.85
CA LYS A 800 -37.00 16.11 15.67
C LYS A 800 -37.57 16.01 17.08
N ASN A 801 -38.71 15.33 17.24
CA ASN A 801 -39.37 15.15 18.52
C ASN A 801 -38.87 13.97 19.36
N LEU A 802 -37.80 13.28 18.91
CA LEU A 802 -37.21 12.13 19.57
C LEU A 802 -35.74 12.40 19.97
N PRO A 803 -35.51 13.00 21.15
CA PRO A 803 -34.20 13.56 21.51
C PRO A 803 -33.05 12.55 21.43
N ARG A 804 -33.29 11.26 21.72
CA ARG A 804 -32.26 10.21 21.68
C ARG A 804 -31.79 9.92 20.28
N ILE A 805 -32.65 9.99 19.27
CA ILE A 805 -32.35 9.80 17.85
C ILE A 805 -31.80 11.09 17.26
N HIS A 806 -32.54 12.19 17.46
CA HIS A 806 -32.23 13.51 16.89
C HIS A 806 -30.82 13.97 17.25
N ARG A 807 -30.42 13.90 18.52
CA ARG A 807 -29.08 14.31 18.96
C ARG A 807 -27.95 13.58 18.22
N LYS A 808 -28.14 12.30 17.87
CA LYS A 808 -27.11 11.56 17.12
C LYS A 808 -27.07 11.96 15.65
N LEU A 809 -28.23 12.28 15.06
CA LEU A 809 -28.34 12.74 13.69
C LEU A 809 -27.80 14.17 13.54
N GLU A 810 -28.09 15.04 14.50
CA GLU A 810 -27.59 16.43 14.56
C GLU A 810 -26.06 16.48 14.53
N VAL A 811 -25.38 15.57 15.25
CA VAL A 811 -23.92 15.48 15.20
C VAL A 811 -23.41 15.09 13.82
N LEU A 812 -24.12 14.21 13.09
CA LEU A 812 -23.76 13.88 11.69
C LEU A 812 -23.96 15.10 10.77
N GLU A 813 -24.97 15.91 11.01
CA GLU A 813 -25.19 17.13 10.25
C GLU A 813 -24.15 18.21 10.57
N ASP A 814 -23.77 18.37 11.85
CA ASP A 814 -22.71 19.28 12.32
C ASP A 814 -21.36 19.02 11.65
N VAL A 815 -21.01 17.76 11.41
CA VAL A 815 -19.78 17.41 10.67
C VAL A 815 -19.92 17.54 9.16
N GLY A 816 -21.03 18.10 8.65
CA GLY A 816 -21.26 18.35 7.23
C GLY A 816 -21.70 17.13 6.42
N LEU A 817 -22.32 16.12 7.05
CA LEU A 817 -22.80 14.90 6.41
C LEU A 817 -24.32 14.85 6.23
N GLY A 818 -24.99 16.00 6.21
CA GLY A 818 -26.42 16.08 6.03
C GLY A 818 -26.96 15.41 4.77
N TYR A 819 -26.15 15.33 3.72
CA TYR A 819 -26.52 14.81 2.41
C TYR A 819 -26.40 13.28 2.25
N ILE A 820 -25.70 12.57 3.14
CA ILE A 820 -25.55 11.12 3.03
C ILE A 820 -26.82 10.40 3.49
N HIS A 821 -27.11 9.23 2.88
CA HIS A 821 -28.22 8.40 3.33
C HIS A 821 -27.82 7.57 4.57
N LEU A 822 -28.74 7.40 5.50
CA LEU A 822 -28.54 6.63 6.73
C LEU A 822 -28.10 5.18 6.46
N GLY A 823 -28.68 4.56 5.43
CA GLY A 823 -28.40 3.19 5.01
C GLY A 823 -27.32 3.07 3.94
N GLN A 824 -26.61 4.14 3.56
CA GLN A 824 -25.56 4.12 2.55
C GLN A 824 -24.48 3.10 2.92
N ALA A 825 -24.14 2.20 2.00
CA ALA A 825 -23.17 1.16 2.26
C ALA A 825 -21.76 1.77 2.52
N ALA A 826 -21.06 1.25 3.52
CA ALA A 826 -19.70 1.71 3.86
C ALA A 826 -18.71 1.66 2.68
N THR A 827 -18.93 0.73 1.74
CA THR A 827 -18.11 0.54 0.54
C THR A 827 -18.28 1.64 -0.52
N THR A 828 -19.35 2.45 -0.42
CA THR A 828 -19.63 3.56 -1.35
C THR A 828 -19.23 4.92 -0.78
N LEU A 829 -18.82 4.98 0.49
CA LEU A 829 -18.38 6.20 1.14
C LEU A 829 -16.94 6.56 0.72
N SER A 830 -16.68 7.84 0.55
CA SER A 830 -15.32 8.35 0.42
C SER A 830 -14.56 8.25 1.75
N GLY A 831 -13.21 8.29 1.69
CA GLY A 831 -12.37 8.26 2.90
C GLY A 831 -12.70 9.39 3.87
N GLY A 832 -12.93 10.60 3.37
CA GLY A 832 -13.31 11.76 4.18
C GLY A 832 -14.70 11.63 4.82
N GLU A 833 -15.68 11.05 4.11
CA GLU A 833 -17.01 10.76 4.67
C GLU A 833 -16.92 9.72 5.79
N ALA A 834 -16.17 8.63 5.57
CA ALA A 834 -15.95 7.60 6.59
C ALA A 834 -15.30 8.19 7.85
N GLN A 835 -14.30 9.04 7.68
CA GLN A 835 -13.62 9.73 8.77
C GLN A 835 -14.56 10.63 9.57
N ARG A 836 -15.40 11.44 8.89
CA ARG A 836 -16.40 12.30 9.54
C ARG A 836 -17.48 11.50 10.27
N ILE A 837 -17.89 10.34 9.75
CA ILE A 837 -18.81 9.43 10.45
C ILE A 837 -18.18 8.91 11.74
N LYS A 838 -16.90 8.53 11.72
CA LYS A 838 -16.15 8.12 12.92
C LYS A 838 -16.11 9.25 13.95
N LEU A 839 -15.79 10.47 13.50
CA LEU A 839 -15.76 11.65 14.34
C LEU A 839 -17.15 11.90 14.97
N ALA A 840 -18.23 11.85 14.19
CA ALA A 840 -19.60 12.03 14.67
C ALA A 840 -19.99 10.97 15.72
N ALA A 841 -19.60 9.71 15.52
CA ALA A 841 -19.86 8.64 16.47
C ALA A 841 -19.20 8.90 17.83
N GLU A 842 -17.98 9.40 17.85
CA GLU A 842 -17.26 9.74 19.10
C GLU A 842 -17.80 11.00 19.77
N LEU A 843 -18.14 12.04 18.99
CA LEU A 843 -18.78 13.27 19.49
C LEU A 843 -20.13 13.01 20.15
N SER A 844 -20.84 11.97 19.72
CA SER A 844 -22.11 11.59 20.32
C SER A 844 -21.97 10.99 21.73
N ARG A 845 -20.73 10.68 22.16
CA ARG A 845 -20.40 10.13 23.49
C ARG A 845 -20.05 11.26 24.48
N ARG A 846 -20.12 10.97 25.76
CA ARG A 846 -19.71 11.93 26.79
C ARG A 846 -18.19 12.02 26.86
N SER A 847 -17.65 13.23 26.76
CA SER A 847 -16.22 13.49 26.97
C SER A 847 -15.80 13.24 28.41
N THR A 848 -14.57 12.73 28.61
CA THR A 848 -13.95 12.60 29.95
C THR A 848 -13.08 13.81 30.30
N GLY A 849 -12.77 14.69 29.33
CA GLY A 849 -11.81 15.78 29.46
C GLY A 849 -10.33 15.34 29.48
N ARG A 850 -10.06 14.05 29.20
CA ARG A 850 -8.72 13.46 29.12
C ARG A 850 -8.55 12.54 27.92
N THR A 851 -9.43 12.68 26.93
CA THR A 851 -9.33 11.92 25.69
C THR A 851 -8.35 12.58 24.73
N VAL A 852 -7.53 11.78 24.07
CA VAL A 852 -6.67 12.20 22.96
C VAL A 852 -7.30 11.74 21.66
N TYR A 853 -7.70 12.69 20.82
CA TYR A 853 -8.16 12.45 19.45
C TYR A 853 -6.98 12.65 18.50
N ILE A 854 -6.73 11.65 17.65
CA ILE A 854 -5.73 11.71 16.59
C ILE A 854 -6.47 11.68 15.27
N LEU A 855 -6.28 12.69 14.43
CA LEU A 855 -6.89 12.81 13.12
C LEU A 855 -5.80 12.91 12.05
N ASP A 856 -5.91 12.11 11.01
CA ASP A 856 -4.98 12.10 9.89
C ASP A 856 -5.63 12.72 8.65
N GLU A 857 -5.16 13.91 8.25
CA GLU A 857 -5.62 14.72 7.12
C GLU A 857 -7.16 14.84 7.04
N PRO A 858 -7.83 15.35 8.10
CA PRO A 858 -9.31 15.36 8.15
C PRO A 858 -9.96 16.34 7.17
N THR A 859 -9.22 17.24 6.53
CA THR A 859 -9.74 18.18 5.53
C THR A 859 -9.73 17.61 4.11
N THR A 860 -9.27 16.39 3.93
CA THR A 860 -9.24 15.70 2.64
C THR A 860 -10.63 15.66 1.99
N GLY A 861 -10.73 16.14 0.74
CA GLY A 861 -11.98 16.14 -0.01
C GLY A 861 -13.01 17.14 0.48
N LEU A 862 -12.64 18.12 1.32
CA LEU A 862 -13.55 19.10 1.86
C LEU A 862 -13.43 20.46 1.16
N HIS A 863 -14.59 20.98 0.78
CA HIS A 863 -14.70 22.39 0.43
C HIS A 863 -14.39 23.26 1.68
N ILE A 864 -13.84 24.46 1.48
CA ILE A 864 -13.46 25.37 2.57
C ILE A 864 -14.60 25.66 3.55
N ALA A 865 -15.86 25.67 3.11
CA ALA A 865 -17.03 25.83 3.97
C ALA A 865 -17.22 24.60 4.90
N ASP A 866 -16.91 23.40 4.43
CA ASP A 866 -16.98 22.17 5.23
C ASP A 866 -15.78 22.10 6.19
N VAL A 867 -14.59 22.58 5.78
CA VAL A 867 -13.43 22.77 6.68
C VAL A 867 -13.78 23.70 7.83
N HIS A 868 -14.51 24.79 7.56
CA HIS A 868 -14.94 25.72 8.59
C HIS A 868 -15.82 25.04 9.65
N LYS A 869 -16.83 24.26 9.22
CA LYS A 869 -17.68 23.47 10.13
C LYS A 869 -16.87 22.44 10.93
N LEU A 870 -15.95 21.73 10.27
CA LEU A 870 -15.08 20.77 10.94
C LEU A 870 -14.25 21.43 12.03
N LEU A 871 -13.68 22.61 11.77
CA LEU A 871 -12.92 23.36 12.77
C LEU A 871 -13.76 23.75 13.99
N GLU A 872 -15.01 24.16 13.78
CA GLU A 872 -15.94 24.45 14.89
C GLU A 872 -16.15 23.22 15.78
N VAL A 873 -16.28 22.05 15.16
CA VAL A 873 -16.42 20.76 15.85
C VAL A 873 -15.16 20.42 16.66
N LEU A 874 -13.97 20.56 16.04
CA LEU A 874 -12.69 20.30 16.73
C LEU A 874 -12.45 21.26 17.89
N GLN A 875 -12.83 22.53 17.75
CA GLN A 875 -12.76 23.52 18.82
C GLN A 875 -13.67 23.15 20.00
N ARG A 876 -14.88 22.63 19.75
CA ARG A 876 -15.79 22.16 20.83
C ARG A 876 -15.17 20.99 21.62
N LEU A 877 -14.43 20.07 20.99
CA LEU A 877 -13.71 19.00 21.70
C LEU A 877 -12.66 19.57 22.65
N VAL A 878 -11.85 20.50 22.16
CA VAL A 878 -10.82 21.15 22.98
C VAL A 878 -11.43 21.95 24.12
N GLU A 879 -12.54 22.63 23.90
CA GLU A 879 -13.31 23.37 24.95
C GLU A 879 -13.89 22.43 26.02
N ALA A 880 -14.16 21.16 25.65
CA ALA A 880 -14.55 20.12 26.60
C ALA A 880 -13.38 19.55 27.43
N GLY A 881 -12.16 20.03 27.21
CA GLY A 881 -10.93 19.63 27.92
C GLY A 881 -10.15 18.49 27.25
N ASP A 882 -10.63 17.98 26.13
CA ASP A 882 -9.95 16.93 25.37
C ASP A 882 -8.77 17.49 24.57
N SER A 883 -7.85 16.61 24.19
CA SER A 883 -6.70 16.97 23.35
C SER A 883 -6.95 16.53 21.92
N VAL A 884 -6.72 17.40 20.96
CA VAL A 884 -6.90 17.09 19.54
C VAL A 884 -5.57 17.25 18.83
N ILE A 885 -5.07 16.15 18.28
CA ILE A 885 -3.81 16.10 17.50
C ILE A 885 -4.19 15.84 16.04
N VAL A 886 -3.84 16.75 15.16
CA VAL A 886 -4.19 16.69 13.75
C VAL A 886 -2.93 16.68 12.90
N ILE A 887 -2.78 15.69 12.03
CA ILE A 887 -1.78 15.70 10.96
C ILE A 887 -2.41 16.47 9.79
N GLU A 888 -1.85 17.61 9.39
CA GLU A 888 -2.48 18.46 8.38
C GLU A 888 -1.49 19.29 7.55
N HIS A 889 -1.98 19.64 6.33
CA HIS A 889 -1.31 20.54 5.39
C HIS A 889 -2.14 21.77 5.07
N ASN A 890 -3.43 21.75 5.39
CA ASN A 890 -4.34 22.84 5.13
C ASN A 890 -4.01 24.07 6.01
N LEU A 891 -3.71 25.20 5.36
CA LEU A 891 -3.29 26.43 6.05
C LEU A 891 -4.39 27.01 6.95
N ASP A 892 -5.67 26.82 6.63
CA ASP A 892 -6.77 27.26 7.45
C ASP A 892 -6.83 26.52 8.79
N VAL A 893 -6.55 25.23 8.80
CA VAL A 893 -6.44 24.44 10.02
C VAL A 893 -5.19 24.86 10.81
N ILE A 894 -4.06 24.98 10.12
CA ILE A 894 -2.77 25.32 10.77
C ILE A 894 -2.84 26.71 11.42
N LYS A 895 -3.44 27.72 10.74
CA LYS A 895 -3.54 29.07 11.32
C LYS A 895 -4.47 29.16 12.54
N THR A 896 -5.42 28.21 12.70
CA THR A 896 -6.34 28.15 13.83
C THR A 896 -5.83 27.33 15.01
N ALA A 897 -4.75 26.56 14.84
CA ALA A 897 -4.16 25.71 15.87
C ALA A 897 -3.65 26.50 17.09
N ASP A 898 -3.72 25.89 18.27
CA ASP A 898 -3.09 26.42 19.48
C ASP A 898 -1.58 26.15 19.49
N TYR A 899 -1.17 24.98 18.97
CA TYR A 899 0.20 24.54 18.93
C TYR A 899 0.54 23.82 17.61
N ILE A 900 1.73 24.02 17.10
CA ILE A 900 2.24 23.38 15.88
C ILE A 900 3.50 22.59 16.20
N ILE A 901 3.63 21.44 15.60
CA ILE A 901 4.85 20.61 15.56
C ILE A 901 5.23 20.44 14.10
N ASP A 902 6.31 21.05 13.64
CA ASP A 902 6.76 21.05 12.26
C ASP A 902 7.95 20.13 12.05
N LEU A 903 7.80 19.12 11.20
CA LEU A 903 8.82 18.13 10.87
C LEU A 903 9.41 18.40 9.48
N GLY A 904 10.69 18.16 9.32
CA GLY A 904 11.35 18.34 8.02
C GLY A 904 12.86 18.15 8.09
N PRO A 905 13.64 18.95 7.28
CA PRO A 905 13.21 19.98 6.32
C PRO A 905 12.62 19.40 5.01
N GLU A 906 13.01 18.19 4.62
CA GLU A 906 12.62 17.53 3.38
C GLU A 906 11.88 16.22 3.70
N GLY A 907 11.46 15.49 2.66
CA GLY A 907 10.95 14.12 2.77
C GLY A 907 12.06 13.06 2.78
N GLY A 908 11.73 11.83 3.19
CA GLY A 908 12.66 10.70 3.22
C GLY A 908 13.85 10.91 4.15
N ASP A 909 15.04 10.47 3.73
CA ASP A 909 16.25 10.51 4.56
C ASP A 909 16.72 11.91 4.95
N LYS A 910 16.32 12.94 4.20
CA LYS A 910 16.61 14.34 4.52
C LYS A 910 15.57 14.97 5.45
N GLY A 911 14.52 14.23 5.79
CA GLY A 911 13.51 14.61 6.76
C GLY A 911 13.78 14.08 8.16
N GLY A 912 12.72 13.88 8.93
CA GLY A 912 12.74 13.20 10.22
C GLY A 912 13.33 14.02 11.39
N THR A 913 13.47 15.34 11.24
CA THR A 913 13.91 16.23 12.32
C THR A 913 12.80 17.17 12.75
N LEU A 914 12.78 17.56 14.02
CA LEU A 914 11.90 18.59 14.53
C LEU A 914 12.49 19.96 14.15
N LEU A 915 11.81 20.70 13.26
CA LEU A 915 12.24 22.01 12.80
C LEU A 915 11.80 23.13 13.73
N ALA A 916 10.54 23.06 14.16
CA ALA A 916 9.91 24.08 14.99
C ALA A 916 8.77 23.47 15.81
N SER A 917 8.54 24.00 17.00
CA SER A 917 7.37 23.72 17.78
C SER A 917 6.92 24.99 18.55
N GLY A 918 5.62 25.18 18.70
CA GLY A 918 5.09 26.36 19.37
C GLY A 918 3.81 26.86 18.72
N THR A 919 3.41 28.09 19.06
CA THR A 919 2.23 28.72 18.44
C THR A 919 2.48 29.01 16.95
N PRO A 920 1.45 29.13 16.10
CA PRO A 920 1.59 29.52 14.70
C PRO A 920 2.45 30.76 14.49
N GLU A 921 2.35 31.74 15.37
CA GLU A 921 3.13 32.99 15.34
C GLU A 921 4.64 32.75 15.66
N ALA A 922 4.94 31.76 16.49
CA ALA A 922 6.31 31.36 16.80
C ALA A 922 6.93 30.59 15.63
N VAL A 923 6.22 29.65 15.05
CA VAL A 923 6.66 28.84 13.89
C VAL A 923 6.87 29.73 12.66
N ALA A 924 6.01 30.74 12.44
CA ALA A 924 6.14 31.71 11.35
C ALA A 924 7.48 32.50 11.36
N LYS A 925 8.19 32.54 12.49
CA LYS A 925 9.52 33.21 12.61
C LYS A 925 10.68 32.30 12.20
N VAL A 926 10.46 31.00 12.09
CA VAL A 926 11.52 30.01 11.79
C VAL A 926 11.76 29.92 10.29
N LYS A 927 12.83 30.49 9.81
CA LYS A 927 13.16 30.57 8.37
C LYS A 927 13.35 29.20 7.68
N LYS A 928 13.76 28.16 8.44
CA LYS A 928 13.96 26.81 7.89
C LYS A 928 12.67 26.01 7.73
N SER A 929 11.58 26.46 8.33
CA SER A 929 10.26 25.84 8.23
C SER A 929 9.56 26.35 6.98
N TYR A 930 9.26 25.45 6.05
CA TYR A 930 8.41 25.79 4.89
C TYR A 930 6.99 26.15 5.35
N THR A 931 6.40 25.38 6.24
CA THR A 931 5.12 25.69 6.85
C THR A 931 5.12 27.06 7.50
N GLY A 932 6.18 27.39 8.23
CA GLY A 932 6.34 28.71 8.85
C GLY A 932 6.33 29.87 7.86
N GLN A 933 6.90 29.67 6.67
CA GLN A 933 6.88 30.69 5.60
C GLN A 933 5.46 30.96 5.11
N TYR A 934 4.70 29.90 4.75
CA TYR A 934 3.30 30.03 4.29
C TYR A 934 2.38 30.57 5.39
N ILE A 935 2.52 30.11 6.64
CA ILE A 935 1.71 30.64 7.76
C ILE A 935 2.00 32.12 8.01
N LYS A 936 3.25 32.57 7.82
CA LYS A 936 3.57 33.99 7.94
C LYS A 936 2.78 34.84 6.94
N GLU A 937 2.65 34.37 5.71
CA GLU A 937 1.87 35.05 4.67
C GLU A 937 0.38 35.05 5.01
N GLU A 938 -0.17 33.90 5.44
CA GLU A 938 -1.57 33.79 5.86
C GLU A 938 -1.92 34.67 7.07
N LEU A 939 -1.07 34.71 8.09
CA LEU A 939 -1.26 35.58 9.23
C LEU A 939 -1.18 37.07 8.86
N ALA A 940 -0.30 37.43 7.90
CA ALA A 940 -0.23 38.80 7.37
C ALA A 940 -1.48 39.17 6.57
N LYS A 941 -2.01 38.23 5.74
CA LYS A 941 -3.28 38.36 5.01
C LYS A 941 -4.45 38.56 5.99
N ALA A 942 -4.52 37.71 7.02
CA ALA A 942 -5.55 37.81 8.06
C ALA A 942 -5.47 39.14 8.83
N LYS A 943 -4.28 39.63 9.14
CA LYS A 943 -4.09 40.93 9.81
C LYS A 943 -4.55 42.09 8.91
N LYS A 944 -4.21 42.06 7.62
CA LYS A 944 -4.59 43.08 6.64
C LYS A 944 -6.10 43.16 6.48
N ASN A 945 -6.78 42.02 6.46
CA ASN A 945 -8.21 41.92 6.20
C ASN A 945 -9.06 41.91 7.47
N GLY A 946 -8.45 41.95 8.66
CA GLY A 946 -9.18 41.95 9.94
C GLY A 946 -9.84 40.60 10.31
N TRP A 947 -9.30 39.51 9.84
CA TRP A 947 -9.85 38.14 10.02
C TRP A 947 -9.46 37.51 11.38
N TYR A 948 -9.54 38.28 12.46
CA TYR A 948 -9.28 37.81 13.83
C TYR A 948 -10.57 37.76 14.64
N LYS A 949 -10.84 36.66 15.35
CA LYS A 949 -11.99 36.43 16.21
C LYS A 949 -11.62 36.42 17.70
#